data_b0e23ed551dd3d69f3ffa961a967e9bd
#
_entry.id   b0e23ed551dd3d69f3ffa961a967e9bd
#
_cell.length_a   1.000
_cell.length_b   1.000
_cell.length_c   1.000
_cell.angle_alpha   90.00
_cell.angle_beta   90.00
_cell.angle_gamma   90.00
#
_symmetry.space_group_name_H-M   'P 1'
#
loop_
_entity.id
_entity.type
_entity.pdbx_description
1 polymer ?
#
loop_
_entity_poly.entity_id
_entity_poly.type
_entity_poly.pdbx_seq_one_letter_code
_entity_poly.pdbx_strand_id
1 'polypeptide(L)'
;MLLLQTNNVERRFGSDVLFHNMNMQIQEHGRTALVGRNGAGKTTFLKIIAGLTEPDEGTVTHARDLTIGYLAQNQGLDSQNSIWAELDSVFAPLHELEKQLHELENQLGTLTPKAADYQDVLASYDRLSEQFKKQGGYEYASRMRGVLHGFGFDEDMYDTSVNALSGGQKTKLALAKILLQSPNLLILDEPTNHLDMGVLSWLEDYLKSYQGALLIVSHDRYFLDRVVTDVYDLDNKTLIHYTGNYTQFVAHKRERLQAEWKHYEQQQKEIAKLEDFVNRNIVRASTTKRAQARRKQLEKMDRLERPTTDDSSIHFQFHSDHASGNEVLDVDELNIGYQDQKLAGPLSFKVRKGQRVGIIGPNGIGKSTLLKTLLKKIPKLSGTIKFGANLEIGYYDQEQQQLHPEKTVLEEVWDDHPEVSEKDIRSLLGSFLFVGDDVYKPVSALSGGEKARLELTKLSFMPINFLILDEPTNHLDIDSREVLETAINEFDGTVLFISHDRYFLNQVATDILYMTTHGMTHYEGNYDDYLAQQAKLEHQTQPEAKAKQSTGQLSYQQSKETQRARRKLQRQVDQLENQMGELENKQAAIEAEMAKPEIAVDIAQLTDLQKKLDALKAQSEDVELQWTEAAEALETFDQENQ
;
A
#
# COMPACT_ATOMS: atom_id res chain seq x y z
N MET A 1 13.70 3.92 -20.77
CA MET A 1 13.04 3.54 -22.04
C MET A 1 11.55 3.34 -21.78
N LEU A 2 10.66 3.64 -22.77
CA LEU A 2 9.22 3.37 -22.62
C LEU A 2 8.97 1.87 -22.88
N LEU A 3 8.37 1.18 -21.91
CA LEU A 3 8.08 -0.26 -22.03
C LEU A 3 6.67 -0.52 -22.55
N LEU A 4 5.71 0.28 -22.10
CA LEU A 4 4.30 0.09 -22.43
C LEU A 4 3.59 1.44 -22.50
N GLN A 5 2.68 1.58 -23.49
CA GLN A 5 1.80 2.72 -23.63
C GLN A 5 0.40 2.27 -24.01
N THR A 6 -0.61 2.81 -23.35
CA THR A 6 -2.01 2.70 -23.74
C THR A 6 -2.48 4.03 -24.32
N ASN A 7 -3.27 3.99 -25.40
CA ASN A 7 -3.82 5.16 -26.05
C ASN A 7 -5.34 4.99 -26.18
N ASN A 8 -6.08 5.83 -25.48
CA ASN A 8 -7.55 5.91 -25.51
C ASN A 8 -8.23 4.54 -25.40
N VAL A 9 -7.70 3.67 -24.53
CA VAL A 9 -8.28 2.34 -24.34
C VAL A 9 -9.64 2.45 -23.68
N GLU A 10 -10.62 1.72 -24.23
CA GLU A 10 -11.99 1.64 -23.77
C GLU A 10 -12.43 0.19 -23.59
N ARG A 11 -13.30 -0.06 -22.60
CA ARG A 11 -13.95 -1.34 -22.39
C ARG A 11 -15.41 -1.16 -22.02
N ARG A 12 -16.27 -1.99 -22.64
CA ARG A 12 -17.73 -2.00 -22.43
C ARG A 12 -18.20 -3.40 -22.03
N PHE A 13 -19.28 -3.44 -21.27
CA PHE A 13 -20.06 -4.64 -21.04
C PHE A 13 -21.50 -4.41 -21.51
N GLY A 14 -21.81 -4.95 -22.69
CA GLY A 14 -23.10 -4.64 -23.36
C GLY A 14 -23.19 -3.16 -23.73
N SER A 15 -24.17 -2.45 -23.16
CA SER A 15 -24.37 -0.99 -23.37
C SER A 15 -23.56 -0.14 -22.38
N ASP A 16 -23.05 -0.74 -21.30
CA ASP A 16 -22.43 0.01 -20.21
C ASP A 16 -20.93 0.15 -20.42
N VAL A 17 -20.46 1.39 -20.49
CA VAL A 17 -19.02 1.72 -20.54
C VAL A 17 -18.42 1.52 -19.16
N LEU A 18 -17.47 0.59 -19.04
CA LEU A 18 -16.73 0.35 -17.81
C LEU A 18 -15.71 1.46 -17.59
N PHE A 19 -14.91 1.75 -18.60
CA PHE A 19 -13.96 2.86 -18.62
C PHE A 19 -13.67 3.28 -20.07
N HIS A 20 -13.23 4.52 -20.24
CA HIS A 20 -12.87 5.10 -21.55
C HIS A 20 -11.65 6.03 -21.42
N ASN A 21 -11.02 6.33 -22.56
CA ASN A 21 -9.87 7.23 -22.63
C ASN A 21 -8.72 6.88 -21.67
N MET A 22 -8.46 5.58 -21.47
CA MET A 22 -7.39 5.12 -20.59
C MET A 22 -6.04 5.33 -21.25
N ASN A 23 -5.29 6.30 -20.74
CA ASN A 23 -3.94 6.63 -21.21
C ASN A 23 -2.94 6.40 -20.08
N MET A 24 -2.04 5.44 -20.25
CA MET A 24 -1.01 5.07 -19.30
C MET A 24 0.34 4.90 -20.00
N GLN A 25 1.41 5.25 -19.32
CA GLN A 25 2.78 5.03 -19.78
C GLN A 25 3.59 4.38 -18.66
N ILE A 26 4.29 3.30 -18.97
CA ILE A 26 5.19 2.62 -18.04
C ILE A 26 6.59 2.67 -18.61
N GLN A 27 7.51 3.26 -17.86
CA GLN A 27 8.91 3.36 -18.18
C GLN A 27 9.71 2.22 -17.56
N GLU A 28 10.89 1.96 -18.10
CA GLU A 28 11.87 1.05 -17.51
C GLU A 28 12.17 1.48 -16.06
N HIS A 29 12.22 0.51 -15.15
CA HIS A 29 12.33 0.73 -13.70
C HIS A 29 11.18 1.55 -13.05
N GLY A 30 10.09 1.83 -13.77
CA GLY A 30 8.92 2.52 -13.23
C GLY A 30 8.30 1.74 -12.06
N ARG A 31 7.83 2.46 -11.06
CA ARG A 31 7.15 1.91 -9.87
C ARG A 31 5.75 2.50 -9.81
N THR A 32 4.83 1.87 -10.51
CA THR A 32 3.50 2.43 -10.79
C THR A 32 2.43 1.69 -10.01
N ALA A 33 1.55 2.44 -9.32
CA ALA A 33 0.31 1.91 -8.77
C ALA A 33 -0.87 2.24 -9.68
N LEU A 34 -1.84 1.34 -9.74
CA LEU A 34 -3.18 1.60 -10.28
C LEU A 34 -4.18 1.50 -9.12
N VAL A 35 -4.79 2.63 -8.76
CA VAL A 35 -5.77 2.73 -7.67
C VAL A 35 -7.16 3.08 -8.22
N GLY A 36 -8.20 2.94 -7.41
CA GLY A 36 -9.59 3.24 -7.77
C GLY A 36 -10.56 2.34 -7.01
N ARG A 37 -11.85 2.68 -7.05
CA ARG A 37 -12.92 1.97 -6.34
C ARG A 37 -13.05 0.51 -6.77
N ASN A 38 -13.66 -0.32 -5.90
CA ASN A 38 -14.01 -1.69 -6.27
C ASN A 38 -15.04 -1.67 -7.41
N GLY A 39 -14.85 -2.57 -8.39
CA GLY A 39 -15.70 -2.60 -9.58
C GLY A 39 -15.37 -1.56 -10.66
N ALA A 40 -14.44 -0.62 -10.45
CA ALA A 40 -14.06 0.38 -11.46
C ALA A 40 -13.39 -0.22 -12.72
N GLY A 41 -12.97 -1.49 -12.68
CA GLY A 41 -12.37 -2.15 -13.82
C GLY A 41 -10.85 -2.30 -13.77
N LYS A 42 -10.21 -2.11 -12.60
CA LYS A 42 -8.74 -2.24 -12.43
C LYS A 42 -8.20 -3.56 -12.99
N THR A 43 -8.71 -4.69 -12.52
CA THR A 43 -8.31 -6.04 -12.99
C THR A 43 -8.55 -6.23 -14.49
N THR A 44 -9.65 -5.69 -15.03
CA THR A 44 -9.95 -5.75 -16.47
C THR A 44 -8.91 -4.97 -17.27
N PHE A 45 -8.53 -3.78 -16.80
CA PHE A 45 -7.51 -2.98 -17.44
C PHE A 45 -6.12 -3.64 -17.36
N LEU A 46 -5.76 -4.26 -16.22
CA LEU A 46 -4.53 -5.05 -16.10
C LEU A 46 -4.49 -6.22 -17.11
N LYS A 47 -5.61 -6.93 -17.31
CA LYS A 47 -5.69 -8.01 -18.30
C LYS A 47 -5.50 -7.50 -19.74
N ILE A 48 -6.03 -6.31 -20.05
CA ILE A 48 -5.82 -5.68 -21.36
C ILE A 48 -4.34 -5.30 -21.53
N ILE A 49 -3.72 -4.69 -20.52
CA ILE A 49 -2.28 -4.36 -20.52
C ILE A 49 -1.42 -5.61 -20.69
N ALA A 50 -1.77 -6.70 -20.01
CA ALA A 50 -1.06 -7.97 -20.10
C ALA A 50 -1.29 -8.73 -21.43
N GLY A 51 -2.16 -8.22 -22.31
CA GLY A 51 -2.49 -8.87 -23.58
C GLY A 51 -3.38 -10.11 -23.45
N LEU A 52 -4.03 -10.29 -22.30
CA LEU A 52 -4.94 -11.42 -22.03
C LEU A 52 -6.37 -11.17 -22.54
N THR A 53 -6.71 -9.90 -22.75
CA THR A 53 -8.02 -9.47 -23.25
C THR A 53 -7.81 -8.29 -24.19
N GLU A 54 -8.54 -8.26 -25.32
CA GLU A 54 -8.49 -7.14 -26.24
C GLU A 54 -9.38 -5.98 -25.75
N PRO A 55 -8.98 -4.71 -25.95
CA PRO A 55 -9.85 -3.56 -25.70
C PRO A 55 -10.95 -3.47 -26.76
N ASP A 56 -12.08 -2.82 -26.45
CA ASP A 56 -13.13 -2.56 -27.44
C ASP A 56 -12.75 -1.40 -28.36
N GLU A 57 -12.06 -0.36 -27.82
CA GLU A 57 -11.48 0.74 -28.59
C GLU A 57 -10.09 1.11 -28.02
N GLY A 58 -9.29 1.80 -28.83
CA GLY A 58 -7.94 2.22 -28.47
C GLY A 58 -6.87 1.18 -28.77
N THR A 59 -5.66 1.43 -28.31
CA THR A 59 -4.49 0.56 -28.59
C THR A 59 -3.58 0.44 -27.39
N VAL A 60 -2.96 -0.75 -27.25
CA VAL A 60 -1.87 -1.02 -26.30
C VAL A 60 -0.61 -1.31 -27.10
N THR A 61 0.44 -0.55 -26.84
CA THR A 61 1.74 -0.70 -27.52
C THR A 61 2.77 -1.17 -26.53
N HIS A 62 3.47 -2.25 -26.86
CA HIS A 62 4.55 -2.83 -26.07
C HIS A 62 5.90 -2.57 -26.72
N ALA A 63 6.95 -2.41 -25.90
CA ALA A 63 8.32 -2.39 -26.41
C ALA A 63 8.67 -3.75 -27.04
N ARG A 64 9.61 -3.74 -27.98
CA ARG A 64 10.11 -4.97 -28.59
C ARG A 64 10.77 -5.84 -27.53
N ASP A 65 10.49 -7.14 -27.56
CA ASP A 65 11.03 -8.14 -26.62
C ASP A 65 10.64 -7.94 -25.14
N LEU A 66 9.52 -7.21 -24.88
CA LEU A 66 8.98 -7.03 -23.53
C LEU A 66 8.47 -8.37 -22.97
N THR A 67 9.03 -8.79 -21.84
CA THR A 67 8.50 -9.90 -21.04
C THR A 67 7.60 -9.38 -19.94
N ILE A 68 6.37 -9.90 -19.87
CA ILE A 68 5.37 -9.50 -18.87
C ILE A 68 5.10 -10.68 -17.95
N GLY A 69 5.24 -10.47 -16.64
CA GLY A 69 4.76 -11.38 -15.60
C GLY A 69 3.47 -10.82 -15.02
N TYR A 70 2.39 -11.57 -15.05
CA TYR A 70 1.11 -11.17 -14.48
C TYR A 70 0.65 -12.14 -13.40
N LEU A 71 0.48 -11.63 -12.18
CA LEU A 71 -0.16 -12.33 -11.07
C LEU A 71 -1.60 -11.85 -10.93
N ALA A 72 -2.56 -12.71 -11.25
CA ALA A 72 -3.98 -12.44 -11.03
C ALA A 72 -4.38 -12.69 -9.57
N GLN A 73 -5.39 -11.94 -9.10
CA GLN A 73 -5.87 -11.92 -7.71
C GLN A 73 -6.13 -13.31 -7.08
N ASN A 74 -6.62 -14.29 -7.86
CA ASN A 74 -6.98 -15.63 -7.40
C ASN A 74 -6.19 -16.74 -8.11
N GLN A 75 -5.01 -16.45 -8.61
CA GLN A 75 -4.20 -17.41 -9.35
C GLN A 75 -3.38 -18.27 -8.39
N GLY A 76 -3.92 -19.41 -7.98
CA GLY A 76 -3.16 -20.48 -7.34
C GLY A 76 -2.49 -21.37 -8.38
N LEU A 77 -1.36 -21.96 -8.01
CA LEU A 77 -0.74 -23.04 -8.80
C LEU A 77 -1.51 -24.34 -8.58
N ASP A 78 -1.80 -25.04 -9.68
CA ASP A 78 -2.34 -26.41 -9.67
C ASP A 78 -1.33 -27.32 -10.39
N SER A 79 -0.52 -28.03 -9.62
CA SER A 79 0.58 -28.85 -10.12
C SER A 79 0.83 -30.05 -9.22
N GLN A 80 1.22 -31.16 -9.81
CA GLN A 80 1.63 -32.37 -9.11
C GLN A 80 3.07 -32.30 -8.58
N ASN A 81 3.84 -31.32 -9.01
CA ASN A 81 5.24 -31.15 -8.63
C ASN A 81 5.39 -30.85 -7.13
N SER A 82 6.57 -31.09 -6.59
CA SER A 82 6.96 -30.53 -5.30
C SER A 82 7.20 -29.01 -5.42
N ILE A 83 7.19 -28.29 -4.29
CA ILE A 83 7.48 -26.87 -4.23
C ILE A 83 8.79 -26.54 -4.95
N TRP A 84 9.85 -27.32 -4.66
CA TRP A 84 11.15 -27.12 -5.28
C TRP A 84 11.10 -27.35 -6.79
N ALA A 85 10.56 -28.47 -7.26
CA ALA A 85 10.49 -28.81 -8.67
C ALA A 85 9.63 -27.82 -9.47
N GLU A 86 8.60 -27.26 -8.86
CA GLU A 86 7.74 -26.24 -9.49
C GLU A 86 8.50 -24.95 -9.76
N LEU A 87 9.32 -24.48 -8.81
CA LEU A 87 10.15 -23.29 -8.99
C LEU A 87 11.37 -23.57 -9.88
N ASP A 88 11.98 -24.75 -9.76
CA ASP A 88 13.12 -25.15 -10.57
C ASP A 88 12.77 -25.19 -12.07
N SER A 89 11.51 -25.48 -12.41
CA SER A 89 10.99 -25.43 -13.79
C SER A 89 11.19 -24.07 -14.49
N VAL A 90 11.29 -22.98 -13.73
CA VAL A 90 11.56 -21.62 -14.25
C VAL A 90 12.94 -21.57 -14.90
N PHE A 91 13.87 -22.37 -14.39
CA PHE A 91 15.27 -22.39 -14.81
C PHE A 91 15.57 -23.49 -15.84
N ALA A 92 14.53 -24.11 -16.44
CA ALA A 92 14.71 -25.11 -17.50
C ALA A 92 15.65 -24.65 -18.65
N PRO A 93 15.64 -23.39 -19.11
CA PRO A 93 16.60 -22.91 -20.09
C PRO A 93 18.05 -22.92 -19.57
N LEU A 94 18.27 -22.68 -18.27
CA LEU A 94 19.61 -22.75 -17.66
C LEU A 94 20.10 -24.18 -17.54
N HIS A 95 19.23 -25.12 -17.20
CA HIS A 95 19.56 -26.55 -17.16
C HIS A 95 19.95 -27.09 -18.54
N GLU A 96 19.29 -26.62 -19.59
CA GLU A 96 19.67 -27.01 -20.96
C GLU A 96 21.05 -26.43 -21.35
N LEU A 97 21.35 -25.18 -20.97
CA LEU A 97 22.68 -24.60 -21.15
C LEU A 97 23.76 -25.35 -20.33
N GLU A 98 23.47 -25.72 -19.09
CA GLU A 98 24.38 -26.51 -18.24
C GLU A 98 24.68 -27.88 -18.85
N LYS A 99 23.66 -28.56 -19.39
CA LYS A 99 23.81 -29.82 -20.10
C LYS A 99 24.70 -29.66 -21.33
N GLN A 100 24.48 -28.63 -22.12
CA GLN A 100 25.32 -28.34 -23.30
C GLN A 100 26.78 -28.02 -22.91
N LEU A 101 27.00 -27.31 -21.81
CA LEU A 101 28.33 -27.06 -21.28
C LEU A 101 29.03 -28.35 -20.90
N HIS A 102 28.34 -29.25 -20.17
CA HIS A 102 28.91 -30.56 -19.82
C HIS A 102 29.22 -31.45 -21.06
N GLU A 103 28.37 -31.37 -22.09
CA GLU A 103 28.63 -32.08 -23.34
C GLU A 103 29.92 -31.55 -24.03
N LEU A 104 30.11 -30.23 -24.04
CA LEU A 104 31.33 -29.62 -24.60
C LEU A 104 32.57 -29.89 -23.74
N GLU A 105 32.45 -29.89 -22.40
CA GLU A 105 33.52 -30.30 -21.46
C GLU A 105 33.98 -31.74 -21.73
N ASN A 106 33.05 -32.65 -21.91
CA ASN A 106 33.36 -34.03 -22.25
C ASN A 106 34.06 -34.18 -23.61
N GLN A 107 33.62 -33.38 -24.63
CA GLN A 107 34.26 -33.33 -25.93
C GLN A 107 35.70 -32.81 -25.82
N LEU A 108 35.92 -31.70 -25.10
CA LEU A 108 37.26 -31.13 -24.86
C LEU A 108 38.18 -32.12 -24.13
N GLY A 109 37.62 -32.92 -23.16
CA GLY A 109 38.37 -33.96 -22.46
C GLY A 109 38.82 -35.13 -23.34
N THR A 110 38.15 -35.35 -24.49
CA THR A 110 38.50 -36.44 -25.43
C THR A 110 39.36 -35.98 -26.61
N LEU A 111 39.32 -34.69 -26.95
CA LEU A 111 40.08 -34.08 -28.04
C LEU A 111 41.52 -33.75 -27.62
N THR A 112 42.47 -33.97 -28.49
CA THR A 112 43.84 -33.49 -28.27
C THR A 112 43.92 -32.00 -28.65
N PRO A 113 44.73 -31.14 -27.96
CA PRO A 113 44.83 -29.70 -28.23
C PRO A 113 45.30 -29.33 -29.64
N LYS A 114 45.77 -30.31 -30.43
CA LYS A 114 46.19 -30.14 -31.84
C LYS A 114 45.13 -30.58 -32.83
N ALA A 115 44.00 -31.08 -32.41
CA ALA A 115 42.89 -31.44 -33.30
C ALA A 115 42.30 -30.20 -33.98
N ALA A 116 41.91 -30.32 -35.25
CA ALA A 116 41.35 -29.20 -36.01
C ALA A 116 40.10 -28.60 -35.32
N ASP A 117 39.27 -29.46 -34.72
CA ASP A 117 38.00 -29.07 -34.11
C ASP A 117 38.14 -28.56 -32.65
N TYR A 118 39.32 -28.68 -32.01
CA TYR A 118 39.53 -28.28 -30.61
C TYR A 118 39.25 -26.81 -30.37
N GLN A 119 39.71 -25.93 -31.25
CA GLN A 119 39.52 -24.48 -31.14
C GLN A 119 38.05 -24.07 -31.30
N ASP A 120 37.31 -24.72 -32.18
CA ASP A 120 35.89 -24.42 -32.41
C ASP A 120 35.02 -24.87 -31.21
N VAL A 121 35.33 -26.04 -30.60
CA VAL A 121 34.66 -26.54 -29.40
C VAL A 121 34.97 -25.65 -28.20
N LEU A 122 36.25 -25.20 -28.05
CA LEU A 122 36.65 -24.29 -26.97
C LEU A 122 35.94 -22.94 -27.09
N ALA A 123 35.89 -22.35 -28.30
CA ALA A 123 35.19 -21.09 -28.52
C ALA A 123 33.67 -21.21 -28.25
N SER A 124 33.08 -22.37 -28.53
CA SER A 124 31.66 -22.65 -28.22
C SER A 124 31.44 -22.78 -26.73
N TYR A 125 32.34 -23.45 -26.01
CA TYR A 125 32.30 -23.57 -24.53
C TYR A 125 32.43 -22.20 -23.88
N ASP A 126 33.41 -21.38 -24.27
CA ASP A 126 33.61 -20.04 -23.71
C ASP A 126 32.36 -19.16 -23.91
N ARG A 127 31.76 -19.18 -25.10
CA ARG A 127 30.53 -18.43 -25.39
C ARG A 127 29.34 -18.88 -24.51
N LEU A 128 29.10 -20.19 -24.43
CA LEU A 128 27.99 -20.72 -23.62
C LEU A 128 28.25 -20.56 -22.13
N SER A 129 29.48 -20.69 -21.66
CA SER A 129 29.88 -20.44 -20.28
C SER A 129 29.64 -18.97 -19.87
N GLU A 130 30.00 -18.03 -20.74
CA GLU A 130 29.70 -16.61 -20.52
C GLU A 130 28.20 -16.34 -20.53
N GLN A 131 27.45 -16.98 -21.43
CA GLN A 131 25.99 -16.88 -21.45
C GLN A 131 25.35 -17.45 -20.17
N PHE A 132 25.77 -18.64 -19.73
CA PHE A 132 25.31 -19.27 -18.49
C PHE A 132 25.59 -18.37 -17.27
N LYS A 133 26.80 -17.81 -17.19
CA LYS A 133 27.17 -16.86 -16.13
C LYS A 133 26.33 -15.59 -16.17
N LYS A 134 26.14 -14.96 -17.35
CA LYS A 134 25.31 -13.76 -17.51
C LYS A 134 23.85 -13.98 -17.12
N GLN A 135 23.31 -15.18 -17.31
CA GLN A 135 21.96 -15.55 -16.93
C GLN A 135 21.85 -16.01 -15.46
N GLY A 136 22.94 -15.94 -14.68
CA GLY A 136 22.94 -16.27 -13.26
C GLY A 136 22.92 -17.78 -12.98
N GLY A 137 23.48 -18.60 -13.89
CA GLY A 137 23.46 -20.04 -13.79
C GLY A 137 24.11 -20.62 -12.54
N TYR A 138 25.05 -19.92 -11.91
CA TYR A 138 25.65 -20.34 -10.63
C TYR A 138 24.86 -19.87 -9.40
N GLU A 139 23.89 -18.96 -9.56
CA GLU A 139 23.22 -18.27 -8.47
C GLU A 139 21.74 -18.68 -8.33
N TYR A 140 21.15 -19.35 -9.34
CA TYR A 140 19.71 -19.61 -9.38
C TYR A 140 19.20 -20.41 -8.17
N ALA A 141 19.95 -21.41 -7.73
CA ALA A 141 19.56 -22.24 -6.57
C ALA A 141 19.57 -21.42 -5.26
N SER A 142 20.53 -20.50 -5.10
CA SER A 142 20.59 -19.58 -3.95
C SER A 142 19.45 -18.54 -4.01
N ARG A 143 19.15 -18.00 -5.19
CA ARG A 143 18.01 -17.08 -5.38
C ARG A 143 16.69 -17.79 -5.06
N MET A 144 16.52 -19.03 -5.50
CA MET A 144 15.33 -19.84 -5.23
C MET A 144 15.12 -20.06 -3.73
N ARG A 145 16.19 -20.46 -2.99
CA ARG A 145 16.12 -20.59 -1.52
C ARG A 145 15.80 -19.26 -0.84
N GLY A 146 16.44 -18.17 -1.28
CA GLY A 146 16.18 -16.83 -0.73
C GLY A 146 14.73 -16.38 -0.91
N VAL A 147 14.14 -16.64 -2.07
CA VAL A 147 12.74 -16.33 -2.34
C VAL A 147 11.79 -17.23 -1.54
N LEU A 148 12.04 -18.56 -1.49
CA LEU A 148 11.25 -19.49 -0.69
C LEU A 148 11.26 -19.12 0.79
N HIS A 149 12.44 -18.86 1.34
CA HIS A 149 12.57 -18.43 2.74
C HIS A 149 11.82 -17.10 3.00
N GLY A 150 11.92 -16.15 2.07
CA GLY A 150 11.20 -14.88 2.17
C GLY A 150 9.68 -15.02 2.19
N PHE A 151 9.13 -16.06 1.53
CA PHE A 151 7.71 -16.41 1.59
C PHE A 151 7.33 -17.33 2.75
N GLY A 152 8.29 -17.70 3.61
CA GLY A 152 8.06 -18.56 4.77
C GLY A 152 7.88 -20.03 4.42
N PHE A 153 8.54 -20.50 3.35
CA PHE A 153 8.68 -21.92 3.05
C PHE A 153 10.03 -22.41 3.59
N ASP A 154 9.98 -23.23 4.63
CA ASP A 154 11.16 -23.85 5.23
C ASP A 154 11.66 -25.03 4.37
N GLU A 155 12.93 -25.42 4.57
CA GLU A 155 13.57 -26.47 3.74
C GLU A 155 12.88 -27.83 3.84
N ASP A 156 12.26 -28.14 4.96
CA ASP A 156 11.48 -29.38 5.19
C ASP A 156 10.19 -29.43 4.35
N MET A 157 9.71 -28.27 3.87
CA MET A 157 8.54 -28.18 3.00
C MET A 157 8.86 -28.36 1.51
N TYR A 158 10.12 -28.29 1.09
CA TYR A 158 10.49 -28.24 -0.33
C TYR A 158 10.01 -29.46 -1.15
N ASP A 159 9.93 -30.62 -0.53
CA ASP A 159 9.45 -31.86 -1.16
C ASP A 159 7.91 -32.03 -1.10
N THR A 160 7.21 -31.09 -0.44
CA THR A 160 5.75 -31.11 -0.34
C THR A 160 5.12 -30.84 -1.71
N SER A 161 4.12 -31.65 -2.09
CA SER A 161 3.37 -31.43 -3.34
C SER A 161 2.58 -30.12 -3.29
N VAL A 162 2.60 -29.35 -4.39
CA VAL A 162 1.85 -28.10 -4.55
C VAL A 162 0.35 -28.30 -4.26
N ASN A 163 -0.21 -29.46 -4.62
CA ASN A 163 -1.63 -29.74 -4.38
C ASN A 163 -1.98 -29.88 -2.89
N ALA A 164 -1.03 -30.23 -2.04
CA ALA A 164 -1.23 -30.33 -0.60
C ALA A 164 -1.21 -28.96 0.12
N LEU A 165 -0.81 -27.90 -0.57
CA LEU A 165 -0.74 -26.54 -0.02
C LEU A 165 -2.13 -25.92 0.15
N SER A 166 -2.26 -25.08 1.18
CA SER A 166 -3.43 -24.23 1.34
C SER A 166 -3.55 -23.19 0.20
N GLY A 167 -4.73 -22.60 -0.01
CA GLY A 167 -4.94 -21.57 -1.04
C GLY A 167 -3.96 -20.40 -0.91
N GLY A 168 -3.74 -19.90 0.31
CA GLY A 168 -2.78 -18.82 0.56
C GLY A 168 -1.33 -19.22 0.28
N GLN A 169 -0.93 -20.48 0.60
CA GLN A 169 0.40 -20.98 0.26
C GLN A 169 0.58 -21.14 -1.25
N LYS A 170 -0.45 -21.59 -1.97
CA LYS A 170 -0.43 -21.67 -3.44
C LYS A 170 -0.24 -20.28 -4.08
N THR A 171 -0.90 -19.25 -3.56
CA THR A 171 -0.72 -17.87 -4.02
C THR A 171 0.69 -17.34 -3.72
N LYS A 172 1.24 -17.61 -2.52
CA LYS A 172 2.63 -17.28 -2.18
C LYS A 172 3.62 -17.94 -3.14
N LEU A 173 3.41 -19.23 -3.46
CA LEU A 173 4.28 -19.95 -4.39
C LEU A 173 4.15 -19.45 -5.83
N ALA A 174 2.95 -19.07 -6.27
CA ALA A 174 2.74 -18.45 -7.58
C ALA A 174 3.49 -17.11 -7.69
N LEU A 175 3.43 -16.28 -6.65
CA LEU A 175 4.17 -15.03 -6.59
C LEU A 175 5.68 -15.28 -6.59
N ALA A 176 6.18 -16.25 -5.81
CA ALA A 176 7.58 -16.65 -5.80
C ALA A 176 8.06 -17.06 -7.22
N LYS A 177 7.25 -17.84 -7.93
CA LYS A 177 7.57 -18.29 -9.31
C LYS A 177 7.72 -17.11 -10.27
N ILE A 178 6.80 -16.15 -10.24
CA ILE A 178 6.84 -14.97 -11.12
C ILE A 178 8.04 -14.06 -10.77
N LEU A 179 8.35 -13.88 -9.49
CA LEU A 179 9.52 -13.11 -9.07
C LEU A 179 10.84 -13.73 -9.56
N LEU A 180 10.95 -15.06 -9.55
CA LEU A 180 12.12 -15.78 -10.06
C LEU A 180 12.27 -15.66 -11.58
N GLN A 181 11.17 -15.57 -12.34
CA GLN A 181 11.18 -15.33 -13.78
C GLN A 181 11.78 -13.97 -14.14
N SER A 182 11.74 -13.01 -13.22
CA SER A 182 12.31 -11.66 -13.38
C SER A 182 11.92 -10.97 -14.70
N PRO A 183 10.61 -10.83 -15.04
CA PRO A 183 10.16 -10.17 -16.27
C PRO A 183 10.53 -8.68 -16.32
N ASN A 184 10.59 -8.09 -17.53
CA ASN A 184 10.84 -6.65 -17.69
C ASN A 184 9.72 -5.78 -17.09
N LEU A 185 8.47 -6.26 -17.16
CA LEU A 185 7.30 -5.65 -16.53
C LEU A 185 6.60 -6.69 -15.66
N LEU A 186 6.53 -6.42 -14.37
CA LEU A 186 5.81 -7.24 -13.40
C LEU A 186 4.49 -6.56 -13.03
N ILE A 187 3.38 -7.23 -13.30
CA ILE A 187 2.03 -6.77 -13.01
C ILE A 187 1.49 -7.60 -11.85
N LEU A 188 1.15 -6.94 -10.74
CA LEU A 188 0.66 -7.58 -9.52
C LEU A 188 -0.75 -7.07 -9.19
N ASP A 189 -1.72 -7.96 -9.16
CA ASP A 189 -3.11 -7.67 -8.80
C ASP A 189 -3.39 -8.20 -7.38
N GLU A 190 -3.44 -7.29 -6.40
CA GLU A 190 -3.62 -7.55 -4.96
C GLU A 190 -2.60 -8.54 -4.38
N PRO A 191 -1.28 -8.31 -4.54
CA PRO A 191 -0.25 -9.25 -4.09
C PRO A 191 -0.16 -9.35 -2.56
N THR A 192 -0.70 -8.39 -1.84
CA THR A 192 -0.65 -8.30 -0.37
C THR A 192 -1.68 -9.17 0.32
N ASN A 193 -2.70 -9.65 -0.40
CA ASN A 193 -3.74 -10.49 0.16
C ASN A 193 -3.16 -11.83 0.66
N HIS A 194 -3.58 -12.24 1.85
CA HIS A 194 -3.17 -13.48 2.52
C HIS A 194 -1.68 -13.56 2.92
N LEU A 195 -0.92 -12.46 2.80
CA LEU A 195 0.45 -12.37 3.30
C LEU A 195 0.45 -11.89 4.76
N ASP A 196 1.29 -12.49 5.59
CA ASP A 196 1.57 -11.96 6.92
C ASP A 196 2.59 -10.81 6.87
N MET A 197 2.70 -10.07 7.97
CA MET A 197 3.54 -8.87 8.03
C MET A 197 5.01 -9.12 7.74
N GLY A 198 5.53 -10.31 8.11
CA GLY A 198 6.92 -10.68 7.85
C GLY A 198 7.19 -10.86 6.36
N VAL A 199 6.32 -11.60 5.70
CA VAL A 199 6.38 -11.82 4.24
C VAL A 199 6.18 -10.50 3.48
N LEU A 200 5.24 -9.64 3.94
CA LEU A 200 5.01 -8.32 3.33
C LEU A 200 6.26 -7.43 3.40
N SER A 201 6.90 -7.36 4.56
CA SER A 201 8.13 -6.57 4.72
C SER A 201 9.25 -7.06 3.80
N TRP A 202 9.44 -8.38 3.71
CA TRP A 202 10.41 -8.97 2.79
C TRP A 202 10.07 -8.65 1.32
N LEU A 203 8.78 -8.77 0.93
CA LEU A 203 8.34 -8.48 -0.44
C LEU A 203 8.57 -7.01 -0.82
N GLU A 204 8.31 -6.08 0.10
CA GLU A 204 8.60 -4.65 -0.11
C GLU A 204 10.09 -4.41 -0.43
N ASP A 205 10.98 -4.98 0.37
CA ASP A 205 12.41 -4.80 0.17
C ASP A 205 12.89 -5.48 -1.12
N TYR A 206 12.32 -6.64 -1.47
CA TYR A 206 12.59 -7.31 -2.74
C TYR A 206 12.15 -6.44 -3.93
N LEU A 207 10.90 -5.91 -3.90
CA LEU A 207 10.35 -5.10 -5.00
C LEU A 207 11.04 -3.75 -5.14
N LYS A 208 11.55 -3.13 -4.06
CA LYS A 208 12.41 -1.93 -4.15
C LYS A 208 13.68 -2.18 -4.95
N SER A 209 14.27 -3.35 -4.79
CA SER A 209 15.51 -3.74 -5.49
C SER A 209 15.26 -4.38 -6.86
N TYR A 210 13.99 -4.58 -7.25
CA TYR A 210 13.62 -5.22 -8.51
C TYR A 210 14.11 -4.43 -9.71
N GLN A 211 14.75 -5.09 -10.68
CA GLN A 211 15.36 -4.40 -11.82
C GLN A 211 14.37 -4.04 -12.94
N GLY A 212 13.25 -4.76 -13.05
CA GLY A 212 12.20 -4.46 -14.03
C GLY A 212 11.26 -3.35 -13.56
N ALA A 213 10.30 -2.99 -14.40
CA ALA A 213 9.20 -2.10 -14.04
C ALA A 213 8.11 -2.85 -13.25
N LEU A 214 7.39 -2.13 -12.39
CA LEU A 214 6.28 -2.64 -11.59
C LEU A 214 4.98 -1.90 -11.94
N LEU A 215 3.89 -2.66 -12.11
CA LEU A 215 2.53 -2.13 -12.10
C LEU A 215 1.73 -2.90 -11.05
N ILE A 216 1.29 -2.21 -10.02
CA ILE A 216 0.71 -2.82 -8.83
C ILE A 216 -0.71 -2.28 -8.61
N VAL A 217 -1.66 -3.18 -8.39
CA VAL A 217 -2.96 -2.89 -7.77
C VAL A 217 -2.92 -3.44 -6.36
N SER A 218 -3.13 -2.59 -5.36
CA SER A 218 -3.25 -3.02 -3.97
C SER A 218 -4.13 -2.06 -3.17
N HIS A 219 -4.82 -2.61 -2.19
CA HIS A 219 -5.52 -1.86 -1.16
C HIS A 219 -4.66 -1.63 0.10
N ASP A 220 -3.44 -2.16 0.16
CA ASP A 220 -2.47 -1.88 1.22
C ASP A 220 -1.75 -0.55 0.95
N ARG A 221 -2.24 0.52 1.57
CA ARG A 221 -1.70 1.89 1.43
C ARG A 221 -0.26 1.98 1.91
N TYR A 222 0.11 1.25 2.97
CA TYR A 222 1.46 1.24 3.52
C TYR A 222 2.46 0.58 2.55
N PHE A 223 2.04 -0.52 1.92
CA PHE A 223 2.81 -1.19 0.88
C PHE A 223 3.03 -0.29 -0.34
N LEU A 224 1.95 0.35 -0.84
CA LEU A 224 2.04 1.28 -1.97
C LEU A 224 2.97 2.44 -1.65
N ASP A 225 2.86 3.04 -0.46
CA ASP A 225 3.68 4.20 -0.07
C ASP A 225 5.18 3.89 -0.06
N ARG A 226 5.56 2.64 0.23
CA ARG A 226 6.96 2.20 0.28
C ARG A 226 7.55 1.75 -1.06
N VAL A 227 6.70 1.34 -2.00
CA VAL A 227 7.15 0.69 -3.24
C VAL A 227 6.99 1.58 -4.46
N VAL A 228 5.92 2.42 -4.53
CA VAL A 228 5.57 3.15 -5.76
C VAL A 228 6.07 4.59 -5.76
N THR A 229 6.30 5.09 -6.98
CA THR A 229 6.71 6.49 -7.27
C THR A 229 5.72 7.21 -8.17
N ASP A 230 4.78 6.49 -8.76
CA ASP A 230 3.77 7.01 -9.67
C ASP A 230 2.43 6.32 -9.38
N VAL A 231 1.35 7.09 -9.37
CA VAL A 231 0.01 6.58 -9.11
C VAL A 231 -0.92 6.98 -10.26
N TYR A 232 -1.61 6.00 -10.83
CA TYR A 232 -2.73 6.20 -11.74
C TYR A 232 -4.03 5.94 -11.00
N ASP A 233 -4.88 6.95 -10.92
CA ASP A 233 -6.20 6.88 -10.28
C ASP A 233 -7.28 6.66 -11.32
N LEU A 234 -7.96 5.52 -11.23
CA LEU A 234 -9.14 5.21 -12.05
C LEU A 234 -10.37 5.80 -11.37
N ASP A 235 -10.68 7.05 -11.73
CA ASP A 235 -11.80 7.82 -11.21
C ASP A 235 -12.75 8.22 -12.36
N ASN A 236 -14.06 8.18 -12.12
CA ASN A 236 -15.08 8.53 -13.11
C ASN A 236 -14.86 7.90 -14.49
N LYS A 237 -14.49 6.61 -14.52
CA LYS A 237 -14.24 5.84 -15.77
C LYS A 237 -13.05 6.35 -16.60
N THR A 238 -12.23 7.23 -16.07
CA THR A 238 -11.04 7.80 -16.70
C THR A 238 -9.81 7.61 -15.82
N LEU A 239 -8.62 7.75 -16.40
CA LEU A 239 -7.36 7.55 -15.71
C LEU A 239 -6.63 8.87 -15.51
N ILE A 240 -6.26 9.16 -14.28
CA ILE A 240 -5.55 10.38 -13.90
C ILE A 240 -4.21 10.00 -13.30
N HIS A 241 -3.13 10.60 -13.82
CA HIS A 241 -1.76 10.34 -13.37
C HIS A 241 -1.32 11.34 -12.30
N TYR A 242 -0.70 10.84 -11.23
CA TYR A 242 -0.06 11.60 -10.18
C TYR A 242 1.37 11.09 -9.97
N THR A 243 2.32 12.00 -9.88
CA THR A 243 3.72 11.70 -9.54
C THR A 243 3.87 11.71 -8.03
N GLY A 244 4.64 10.76 -7.50
CA GLY A 244 4.90 10.62 -6.07
C GLY A 244 4.40 9.31 -5.50
N ASN A 245 4.63 9.11 -4.19
CA ASN A 245 4.13 7.95 -3.46
C ASN A 245 2.63 8.08 -3.15
N TYR A 246 2.07 7.06 -2.49
CA TYR A 246 0.64 7.03 -2.19
C TYR A 246 0.18 8.21 -1.29
N THR A 247 0.96 8.57 -0.28
CA THR A 247 0.65 9.71 0.62
C THR A 247 0.60 11.03 -0.15
N GLN A 248 1.55 11.25 -1.06
CA GLN A 248 1.57 12.45 -1.92
C GLN A 248 0.39 12.47 -2.89
N PHE A 249 0.05 11.31 -3.47
CA PHE A 249 -1.14 11.17 -4.31
C PHE A 249 -2.41 11.61 -3.59
N VAL A 250 -2.65 11.11 -2.36
CA VAL A 250 -3.84 11.48 -1.55
C VAL A 250 -3.90 12.99 -1.31
N ALA A 251 -2.77 13.62 -0.99
CA ALA A 251 -2.70 15.08 -0.81
C ALA A 251 -3.06 15.83 -2.10
N HIS A 252 -2.44 15.48 -3.23
CA HIS A 252 -2.69 16.12 -4.52
C HIS A 252 -4.13 15.89 -5.01
N LYS A 253 -4.68 14.67 -4.81
CA LYS A 253 -6.10 14.37 -5.13
C LYS A 253 -7.04 15.26 -4.33
N ARG A 254 -6.79 15.45 -3.03
CA ARG A 254 -7.59 16.33 -2.15
C ARG A 254 -7.53 17.79 -2.63
N GLU A 255 -6.35 18.30 -2.94
CA GLU A 255 -6.19 19.67 -3.46
C GLU A 255 -6.94 19.86 -4.79
N ARG A 256 -6.83 18.91 -5.71
CA ARG A 256 -7.57 18.93 -6.98
C ARG A 256 -9.07 18.98 -6.76
N LEU A 257 -9.61 18.08 -5.94
CA LEU A 257 -11.04 18.01 -5.65
C LEU A 257 -11.55 19.31 -5.01
N GLN A 258 -10.80 19.91 -4.07
CA GLN A 258 -11.14 21.20 -3.48
C GLN A 258 -11.17 22.32 -4.53
N ALA A 259 -10.24 22.34 -5.47
CA ALA A 259 -10.23 23.30 -6.56
C ALA A 259 -11.43 23.11 -7.50
N GLU A 260 -11.74 21.88 -7.89
CA GLU A 260 -12.90 21.53 -8.73
C GLU A 260 -14.22 21.95 -8.06
N TRP A 261 -14.39 21.70 -6.74
CA TRP A 261 -15.55 22.14 -5.97
C TRP A 261 -15.69 23.66 -5.97
N LYS A 262 -14.61 24.37 -5.73
CA LYS A 262 -14.62 25.84 -5.74
C LYS A 262 -15.04 26.39 -7.11
N HIS A 263 -14.54 25.79 -8.20
CA HIS A 263 -14.93 26.17 -9.55
C HIS A 263 -16.40 25.87 -9.84
N TYR A 264 -16.88 24.69 -9.44
CA TYR A 264 -18.28 24.29 -9.56
C TYR A 264 -19.21 25.27 -8.80
N GLU A 265 -18.92 25.55 -7.53
CA GLU A 265 -19.70 26.51 -6.75
C GLU A 265 -19.72 27.92 -7.36
N GLN A 266 -18.59 28.38 -7.88
CA GLN A 266 -18.50 29.67 -8.56
C GLN A 266 -19.39 29.67 -9.79
N GLN A 267 -19.35 28.63 -10.61
CA GLN A 267 -20.20 28.51 -11.79
C GLN A 267 -21.68 28.44 -11.40
N GLN A 268 -22.07 27.65 -10.38
CA GLN A 268 -23.45 27.58 -9.90
C GLN A 268 -23.96 28.94 -9.42
N LYS A 269 -23.13 29.70 -8.69
CA LYS A 269 -23.47 31.09 -8.28
C LYS A 269 -23.66 32.03 -9.48
N GLU A 270 -22.86 31.86 -10.55
CA GLU A 270 -23.00 32.65 -11.78
C GLU A 270 -24.27 32.24 -12.54
N ILE A 271 -24.55 30.93 -12.69
CA ILE A 271 -25.76 30.39 -13.31
C ILE A 271 -27.00 30.95 -12.59
N ALA A 272 -27.05 30.85 -11.26
CA ALA A 272 -28.17 31.33 -10.46
C ALA A 272 -28.40 32.84 -10.65
N LYS A 273 -27.33 33.68 -10.70
CA LYS A 273 -27.41 35.10 -10.97
C LYS A 273 -27.96 35.41 -12.38
N LEU A 274 -27.52 34.67 -13.38
CA LEU A 274 -27.97 34.84 -14.76
C LEU A 274 -29.43 34.41 -14.93
N GLU A 275 -29.82 33.28 -14.30
CA GLU A 275 -31.21 32.81 -14.31
C GLU A 275 -32.16 33.78 -13.61
N ASP A 276 -31.79 34.31 -12.43
CA ASP A 276 -32.57 35.30 -11.71
C ASP A 276 -32.72 36.60 -12.54
N PHE A 277 -31.64 37.03 -13.19
CA PHE A 277 -31.69 38.20 -14.09
C PHE A 277 -32.65 37.95 -15.27
N VAL A 278 -32.57 36.80 -15.91
CA VAL A 278 -33.45 36.40 -17.04
C VAL A 278 -34.90 36.37 -16.57
N ASN A 279 -35.20 35.70 -15.44
CA ASN A 279 -36.55 35.53 -14.90
C ASN A 279 -37.20 36.88 -14.54
N ARG A 280 -36.45 37.84 -13.95
CA ARG A 280 -36.96 39.14 -13.58
C ARG A 280 -37.14 40.12 -14.75
N ASN A 281 -36.39 39.94 -15.86
CA ASN A 281 -36.31 40.92 -16.93
C ASN A 281 -36.89 40.45 -18.27
N ILE A 282 -37.30 39.18 -18.42
CA ILE A 282 -37.80 38.63 -19.69
C ILE A 282 -39.15 39.26 -20.10
N VAL A 283 -39.97 39.67 -19.14
CA VAL A 283 -41.34 40.20 -19.36
C VAL A 283 -41.33 41.72 -19.61
N ARG A 284 -40.27 42.43 -19.31
CA ARG A 284 -40.21 43.88 -19.44
C ARG A 284 -39.66 44.29 -20.80
N ALA A 285 -40.45 45.03 -21.62
CA ALA A 285 -40.10 45.42 -23.00
C ALA A 285 -38.75 46.12 -23.13
N SER A 286 -38.33 46.93 -22.14
CA SER A 286 -37.06 47.67 -22.14
C SER A 286 -35.81 46.83 -21.87
N THR A 287 -35.98 45.64 -21.23
CA THR A 287 -34.86 44.76 -20.81
C THR A 287 -34.83 43.43 -21.54
N THR A 288 -35.83 43.09 -22.33
CA THR A 288 -35.99 41.81 -23.03
C THR A 288 -34.77 41.42 -23.87
N LYS A 289 -34.17 42.37 -24.62
CA LYS A 289 -32.96 42.08 -25.42
C LYS A 289 -31.77 41.66 -24.58
N ARG A 290 -31.58 42.30 -23.40
CA ARG A 290 -30.51 41.94 -22.46
C ARG A 290 -30.78 40.58 -21.80
N ALA A 291 -32.04 40.28 -21.43
CA ALA A 291 -32.44 38.99 -20.89
C ALA A 291 -32.22 37.88 -21.91
N GLN A 292 -32.58 38.07 -23.19
CA GLN A 292 -32.31 37.11 -24.27
C GLN A 292 -30.81 36.88 -24.50
N ALA A 293 -29.97 37.93 -24.42
CA ALA A 293 -28.51 37.77 -24.52
C ALA A 293 -27.94 36.90 -23.37
N ARG A 294 -28.42 37.13 -22.12
CA ARG A 294 -28.01 36.33 -20.95
C ARG A 294 -28.55 34.91 -21.02
N ARG A 295 -29.75 34.69 -21.55
CA ARG A 295 -30.28 33.34 -21.82
C ARG A 295 -29.41 32.58 -22.83
N LYS A 296 -29.01 33.22 -23.94
CA LYS A 296 -28.08 32.64 -24.91
C LYS A 296 -26.70 32.34 -24.29
N GLN A 297 -26.25 33.14 -23.32
CA GLN A 297 -25.03 32.88 -22.58
C GLN A 297 -25.16 31.59 -21.74
N LEU A 298 -26.28 31.44 -21.01
CA LEU A 298 -26.60 30.21 -20.25
C LEU A 298 -26.70 28.97 -21.14
N GLU A 299 -27.33 29.07 -22.33
CA GLU A 299 -27.47 27.99 -23.29
C GLU A 299 -26.13 27.54 -23.90
N LYS A 300 -25.15 28.45 -23.98
CA LYS A 300 -23.79 28.16 -24.50
C LYS A 300 -22.76 27.85 -23.42
N MET A 301 -23.15 27.98 -22.16
CA MET A 301 -22.24 27.72 -21.05
C MET A 301 -22.06 26.21 -20.88
N ASP A 302 -20.83 25.72 -21.02
CA ASP A 302 -20.48 24.33 -20.66
C ASP A 302 -20.66 24.19 -19.15
N ARG A 303 -21.66 23.42 -18.75
CA ARG A 303 -21.97 23.19 -17.34
C ARG A 303 -20.99 22.16 -16.79
N LEU A 304 -20.26 22.57 -15.77
CA LEU A 304 -19.42 21.64 -15.02
C LEU A 304 -20.30 20.58 -14.37
N GLU A 305 -19.92 19.35 -14.48
CA GLU A 305 -20.51 18.27 -13.71
C GLU A 305 -20.20 18.50 -12.23
N ARG A 306 -21.12 18.13 -11.36
CA ARG A 306 -20.88 18.20 -9.93
C ARG A 306 -19.69 17.29 -9.62
N PRO A 307 -18.60 17.83 -9.06
CA PRO A 307 -17.49 16.98 -8.66
C PRO A 307 -18.02 15.89 -7.74
N THR A 308 -17.71 14.65 -8.05
CA THR A 308 -17.96 13.53 -7.15
C THR A 308 -16.94 13.67 -6.03
N THR A 309 -17.28 14.50 -5.05
CA THR A 309 -16.56 14.40 -3.80
C THR A 309 -16.97 13.10 -3.13
N ASP A 310 -16.02 12.42 -2.59
CA ASP A 310 -16.22 11.54 -1.46
C ASP A 310 -16.65 12.32 -0.20
N ASP A 311 -17.18 13.55 -0.40
CA ASP A 311 -17.85 14.41 0.59
C ASP A 311 -19.30 13.95 0.89
N SER A 312 -19.61 12.69 0.77
CA SER A 312 -20.27 12.08 1.87
C SER A 312 -19.20 11.98 2.97
N SER A 313 -18.89 13.08 3.66
CA SER A 313 -18.30 13.04 4.98
C SER A 313 -19.28 12.24 5.82
N ILE A 314 -19.10 10.94 5.73
CA ILE A 314 -19.86 9.92 6.40
C ILE A 314 -19.43 10.07 7.85
N HIS A 315 -20.17 10.89 8.59
CA HIS A 315 -20.08 10.90 10.03
C HIS A 315 -20.86 9.70 10.55
N PHE A 316 -20.16 8.59 10.56
CA PHE A 316 -20.61 7.39 11.27
C PHE A 316 -19.95 7.39 12.64
N GLN A 317 -20.73 7.25 13.70
CA GLN A 317 -20.24 7.16 15.07
C GLN A 317 -20.82 5.91 15.72
N PHE A 318 -19.97 5.15 16.40
CA PHE A 318 -20.44 4.15 17.34
C PHE A 318 -21.00 4.85 18.59
N HIS A 319 -22.15 4.40 19.07
CA HIS A 319 -22.83 5.02 20.20
C HIS A 319 -22.60 4.21 21.47
N SER A 320 -22.33 4.91 22.57
CA SER A 320 -22.21 4.30 23.89
C SER A 320 -23.14 5.00 24.83
N ASP A 321 -24.14 4.28 25.35
CA ASP A 321 -25.10 4.84 26.32
C ASP A 321 -24.50 4.93 27.72
N HIS A 322 -23.59 4.03 28.08
CA HIS A 322 -23.00 3.93 29.40
C HIS A 322 -21.48 3.74 29.33
N ALA A 323 -20.76 4.43 30.19
CA ALA A 323 -19.33 4.26 30.31
C ALA A 323 -18.97 2.91 30.94
N SER A 324 -18.04 2.16 30.38
CA SER A 324 -17.47 0.96 31.00
C SER A 324 -16.67 1.26 32.28
N GLY A 325 -16.40 0.25 33.07
CA GLY A 325 -15.42 0.32 34.16
C GLY A 325 -13.99 0.57 33.63
N ASN A 326 -13.05 0.98 34.50
CA ASN A 326 -11.68 1.26 34.13
C ASN A 326 -10.90 0.03 33.63
N GLU A 327 -11.17 -1.15 34.18
CA GLU A 327 -10.68 -2.44 33.70
C GLU A 327 -11.75 -3.07 32.82
N VAL A 328 -11.47 -3.22 31.52
CA VAL A 328 -12.41 -3.75 30.53
C VAL A 328 -12.22 -5.25 30.35
N LEU A 329 -10.98 -5.71 30.28
CA LEU A 329 -10.65 -7.12 30.09
C LEU A 329 -9.35 -7.45 30.83
N ASP A 330 -9.36 -8.53 31.61
CA ASP A 330 -8.18 -9.11 32.26
C ASP A 330 -8.08 -10.59 31.89
N VAL A 331 -7.03 -10.95 31.19
CA VAL A 331 -6.73 -12.32 30.74
C VAL A 331 -5.45 -12.78 31.43
N ASP A 332 -5.52 -13.93 32.10
CA ASP A 332 -4.41 -14.46 32.84
C ASP A 332 -4.20 -15.96 32.54
N GLU A 333 -2.96 -16.30 32.12
CA GLU A 333 -2.48 -17.63 31.76
C GLU A 333 -3.42 -18.41 30.79
N LEU A 334 -4.10 -17.71 29.89
CA LEU A 334 -5.07 -18.29 28.97
C LEU A 334 -4.38 -19.19 27.94
N ASN A 335 -4.84 -20.45 27.85
CA ASN A 335 -4.49 -21.36 26.78
C ASN A 335 -5.68 -21.56 25.84
N ILE A 336 -5.45 -21.39 24.55
CA ILE A 336 -6.46 -21.49 23.49
C ILE A 336 -6.15 -22.63 22.53
N GLY A 337 -7.20 -23.21 21.96
CA GLY A 337 -7.10 -24.31 21.00
C GLY A 337 -8.43 -24.98 20.72
N TYR A 338 -8.39 -26.07 19.96
CA TYR A 338 -9.56 -26.87 19.62
C TYR A 338 -9.44 -28.26 20.25
N GLN A 339 -10.47 -28.70 20.98
CA GLN A 339 -10.49 -29.96 21.72
C GLN A 339 -9.24 -30.09 22.61
N ASP A 340 -8.33 -31.02 22.35
CA ASP A 340 -7.10 -31.21 23.12
C ASP A 340 -5.84 -30.62 22.46
N GLN A 341 -6.00 -29.99 21.30
CA GLN A 341 -4.86 -29.39 20.59
C GLN A 341 -4.70 -27.91 20.96
N LYS A 342 -3.64 -27.61 21.72
CA LYS A 342 -3.24 -26.25 22.06
C LYS A 342 -2.67 -25.53 20.83
N LEU A 343 -3.21 -24.34 20.51
CA LEU A 343 -2.69 -23.47 19.47
C LEU A 343 -1.70 -22.44 20.04
N ALA A 344 -2.06 -21.76 21.12
CA ALA A 344 -1.20 -20.76 21.75
C ALA A 344 -1.49 -20.65 23.25
N GLY A 345 -0.50 -20.11 23.98
CA GLY A 345 -0.59 -19.81 25.42
C GLY A 345 0.67 -20.27 26.17
N PRO A 346 0.84 -19.86 27.44
CA PRO A 346 -0.08 -19.03 28.21
C PRO A 346 -0.12 -17.58 27.73
N LEU A 347 -1.32 -17.00 27.55
CA LEU A 347 -1.53 -15.63 27.14
C LEU A 347 -1.99 -14.83 28.36
N SER A 348 -1.30 -13.72 28.67
CA SER A 348 -1.68 -12.81 29.75
C SER A 348 -1.60 -11.37 29.25
N PHE A 349 -2.70 -10.63 29.35
CA PHE A 349 -2.79 -9.23 28.97
C PHE A 349 -4.00 -8.55 29.60
N LYS A 350 -3.97 -7.21 29.63
CA LYS A 350 -5.06 -6.38 30.15
C LYS A 350 -5.44 -5.31 29.16
N VAL A 351 -6.75 -5.01 29.10
CA VAL A 351 -7.30 -3.90 28.31
C VAL A 351 -8.01 -2.94 29.24
N ARG A 352 -7.67 -1.67 29.15
CA ARG A 352 -8.26 -0.60 29.96
C ARG A 352 -9.23 0.25 29.12
N LYS A 353 -10.10 0.95 29.81
CA LYS A 353 -11.06 1.87 29.20
C LYS A 353 -10.35 2.88 28.28
N GLY A 354 -10.91 3.08 27.08
CA GLY A 354 -10.43 4.03 26.09
C GLY A 354 -9.19 3.59 25.32
N GLN A 355 -8.62 2.40 25.61
CA GLN A 355 -7.55 1.85 24.80
C GLN A 355 -8.09 1.29 23.46
N ARG A 356 -7.29 1.45 22.41
CA ARG A 356 -7.49 0.82 21.11
C ARG A 356 -6.34 -0.15 20.88
N VAL A 357 -6.58 -1.42 21.19
CA VAL A 357 -5.55 -2.47 21.27
C VAL A 357 -5.57 -3.31 20.01
N GLY A 358 -4.51 -3.22 19.23
CA GLY A 358 -4.30 -4.05 18.04
C GLY A 358 -3.57 -5.35 18.36
N ILE A 359 -4.14 -6.50 17.97
CA ILE A 359 -3.49 -7.81 18.08
C ILE A 359 -2.83 -8.16 16.76
N ILE A 360 -1.53 -8.37 16.77
CA ILE A 360 -0.74 -8.79 15.61
C ILE A 360 0.01 -10.09 15.88
N GLY A 361 0.46 -10.77 14.83
CA GLY A 361 1.23 -12.02 14.92
C GLY A 361 1.10 -12.86 13.65
N PRO A 362 1.87 -13.95 13.51
CA PRO A 362 1.85 -14.82 12.33
C PRO A 362 0.47 -15.38 12.00
N ASN A 363 0.26 -15.73 10.73
CA ASN A 363 -0.97 -16.39 10.30
C ASN A 363 -1.09 -17.79 10.90
N GLY A 364 -2.32 -18.20 11.24
CA GLY A 364 -2.59 -19.52 11.80
C GLY A 364 -2.25 -19.69 13.29
N ILE A 365 -1.70 -18.66 13.96
CA ILE A 365 -1.32 -18.74 15.38
C ILE A 365 -2.51 -18.78 16.35
N GLY A 366 -3.73 -18.52 15.85
CA GLY A 366 -4.95 -18.57 16.66
C GLY A 366 -5.48 -17.19 17.11
N LYS A 367 -5.17 -16.11 16.39
CA LYS A 367 -5.69 -14.76 16.72
C LYS A 367 -7.22 -14.71 16.77
N SER A 368 -7.90 -15.15 15.71
CA SER A 368 -9.38 -15.23 15.66
C SER A 368 -9.94 -16.24 16.68
N THR A 369 -9.19 -17.34 16.94
CA THR A 369 -9.54 -18.29 18.01
C THR A 369 -9.51 -17.61 19.38
N LEU A 370 -8.56 -16.72 19.63
CA LEU A 370 -8.50 -15.92 20.86
C LEU A 370 -9.78 -15.07 20.99
N LEU A 371 -10.16 -14.29 19.98
CA LEU A 371 -11.38 -13.47 20.04
C LEU A 371 -12.63 -14.33 20.23
N LYS A 372 -12.76 -15.43 19.50
CA LYS A 372 -13.87 -16.38 19.66
C LYS A 372 -13.89 -17.03 21.06
N THR A 373 -12.73 -17.27 21.68
CA THR A 373 -12.62 -17.77 23.06
C THR A 373 -12.99 -16.71 24.08
N LEU A 374 -12.57 -15.46 23.91
CA LEU A 374 -12.99 -14.33 24.75
C LEU A 374 -14.51 -14.19 24.73
N LEU A 375 -15.14 -14.28 23.57
CA LEU A 375 -16.59 -14.21 23.38
C LEU A 375 -17.35 -15.47 23.83
N LYS A 376 -16.64 -16.47 24.37
CA LYS A 376 -17.20 -17.78 24.78
C LYS A 376 -17.84 -18.59 23.64
N LYS A 377 -17.56 -18.25 22.38
CA LYS A 377 -17.97 -19.04 21.20
C LYS A 377 -17.16 -20.35 21.09
N ILE A 378 -15.92 -20.34 21.57
CA ILE A 378 -15.04 -21.51 21.68
C ILE A 378 -14.64 -21.67 23.15
N PRO A 379 -14.65 -22.90 23.72
CA PRO A 379 -14.22 -23.12 25.08
C PRO A 379 -12.71 -22.88 25.23
N LYS A 380 -12.31 -22.25 26.32
CA LYS A 380 -10.88 -22.12 26.69
C LYS A 380 -10.34 -23.47 27.17
N LEU A 381 -9.08 -23.75 26.93
CA LEU A 381 -8.41 -24.95 27.45
C LEU A 381 -8.04 -24.79 28.94
N SER A 382 -7.50 -23.65 29.33
CA SER A 382 -7.19 -23.31 30.73
C SER A 382 -6.99 -21.79 30.87
N GLY A 383 -6.73 -21.31 32.10
CA GLY A 383 -6.53 -19.90 32.41
C GLY A 383 -7.82 -19.17 32.80
N THR A 384 -7.75 -17.86 33.01
CA THR A 384 -8.87 -17.04 33.43
C THR A 384 -9.13 -15.87 32.49
N ILE A 385 -10.43 -15.58 32.30
CA ILE A 385 -10.90 -14.41 31.53
C ILE A 385 -11.87 -13.68 32.45
N LYS A 386 -11.59 -12.40 32.74
CA LYS A 386 -12.45 -11.55 33.55
C LYS A 386 -12.82 -10.31 32.72
N PHE A 387 -14.12 -10.10 32.57
CA PHE A 387 -14.65 -8.88 31.98
C PHE A 387 -14.98 -7.87 33.08
N GLY A 388 -14.78 -6.60 32.78
CA GLY A 388 -15.14 -5.49 33.63
C GLY A 388 -16.66 -5.37 33.83
N ALA A 389 -17.06 -4.40 34.64
CA ALA A 389 -18.49 -4.11 34.89
C ALA A 389 -19.08 -3.23 33.78
N ASN A 390 -20.39 -3.36 33.55
CA ASN A 390 -21.18 -2.55 32.60
C ASN A 390 -20.63 -2.57 31.16
N LEU A 391 -20.24 -3.76 30.67
CA LEU A 391 -19.76 -3.91 29.30
C LEU A 391 -20.91 -4.30 28.37
N GLU A 392 -21.02 -3.52 27.30
CA GLU A 392 -21.85 -3.79 26.13
C GLU A 392 -20.90 -4.06 24.96
N ILE A 393 -20.84 -5.36 24.55
CA ILE A 393 -19.83 -5.85 23.61
C ILE A 393 -20.42 -5.91 22.19
N GLY A 394 -19.83 -5.16 21.26
CA GLY A 394 -20.03 -5.33 19.82
C GLY A 394 -18.96 -6.23 19.22
N TYR A 395 -19.36 -7.17 18.38
CA TYR A 395 -18.41 -8.06 17.70
C TYR A 395 -18.63 -8.07 16.19
N TYR A 396 -17.57 -7.74 15.46
CA TYR A 396 -17.49 -7.88 14.02
C TYR A 396 -16.77 -9.17 13.67
N ASP A 397 -17.46 -10.07 12.94
CA ASP A 397 -16.94 -11.38 12.54
C ASP A 397 -16.37 -11.34 11.12
N GLN A 398 -15.16 -11.87 10.93
CA GLN A 398 -14.53 -11.96 9.61
C GLN A 398 -15.39 -12.70 8.57
N GLU A 399 -16.13 -13.75 8.97
CA GLU A 399 -16.91 -14.60 8.09
C GLU A 399 -18.33 -14.07 7.80
N GLN A 400 -18.76 -12.95 8.42
CA GLN A 400 -20.06 -12.27 8.20
C GLN A 400 -21.26 -13.23 8.25
N GLN A 401 -21.21 -14.25 9.10
CA GLN A 401 -22.23 -15.31 9.21
C GLN A 401 -23.56 -14.85 9.80
N GLN A 402 -23.65 -13.60 10.28
CA GLN A 402 -24.83 -13.07 10.98
C GLN A 402 -25.85 -12.42 10.04
N LEU A 403 -25.55 -12.27 8.74
CA LEU A 403 -26.43 -11.66 7.77
C LEU A 403 -27.40 -12.68 7.17
N HIS A 404 -28.67 -12.26 6.95
CA HIS A 404 -29.73 -13.08 6.38
C HIS A 404 -29.79 -12.93 4.86
N PRO A 405 -29.41 -13.96 4.07
CA PRO A 405 -29.26 -13.84 2.61
C PRO A 405 -30.53 -13.45 1.85
N GLU A 406 -31.70 -13.78 2.39
CA GLU A 406 -33.01 -13.53 1.77
C GLU A 406 -33.55 -12.11 2.01
N LYS A 407 -33.09 -11.42 3.04
CA LYS A 407 -33.55 -10.06 3.34
C LYS A 407 -32.93 -9.05 2.39
N THR A 408 -33.59 -7.92 2.21
CA THR A 408 -32.99 -6.75 1.57
C THR A 408 -32.06 -6.04 2.56
N VAL A 409 -31.16 -5.21 2.05
CA VAL A 409 -30.24 -4.38 2.86
C VAL A 409 -31.02 -3.55 3.89
N LEU A 410 -32.16 -2.97 3.48
CA LEU A 410 -33.02 -2.18 4.34
C LEU A 410 -33.66 -3.04 5.45
N GLU A 411 -34.24 -4.18 5.09
CA GLU A 411 -34.90 -5.09 6.04
C GLU A 411 -33.90 -5.68 7.03
N GLU A 412 -32.66 -5.98 6.59
CA GLU A 412 -31.62 -6.54 7.45
C GLU A 412 -31.24 -5.62 8.62
N VAL A 413 -31.35 -4.31 8.45
CA VAL A 413 -31.09 -3.33 9.50
C VAL A 413 -32.38 -2.94 10.21
N TRP A 414 -33.48 -2.73 9.48
CA TRP A 414 -34.71 -2.18 10.05
C TRP A 414 -35.47 -3.16 10.94
N ASP A 415 -35.45 -4.44 10.62
CA ASP A 415 -36.16 -5.47 11.41
C ASP A 415 -35.61 -5.57 12.86
N ASP A 416 -34.33 -5.27 13.06
CA ASP A 416 -33.70 -5.23 14.38
C ASP A 416 -34.04 -3.93 15.15
N HIS A 417 -34.50 -2.87 14.45
CA HIS A 417 -34.75 -1.53 15.00
C HIS A 417 -36.10 -0.94 14.51
N PRO A 418 -37.23 -1.60 14.77
CA PRO A 418 -38.53 -1.18 14.25
C PRO A 418 -39.01 0.17 14.80
N GLU A 419 -38.42 0.67 15.90
CA GLU A 419 -38.66 1.98 16.49
C GLU A 419 -38.04 3.14 15.73
N VAL A 420 -37.07 2.87 14.86
CA VAL A 420 -36.37 3.89 14.06
C VAL A 420 -37.12 4.13 12.76
N SER A 421 -37.19 5.39 12.33
CA SER A 421 -37.88 5.71 11.06
C SER A 421 -37.10 5.18 9.84
N GLU A 422 -37.83 4.74 8.80
CA GLU A 422 -37.19 4.30 7.54
C GLU A 422 -36.23 5.36 6.97
N LYS A 423 -36.56 6.64 7.14
CA LYS A 423 -35.73 7.76 6.69
C LYS A 423 -34.36 7.77 7.39
N ASP A 424 -34.34 7.51 8.70
CA ASP A 424 -33.11 7.53 9.48
C ASP A 424 -32.26 6.30 9.17
N ILE A 425 -32.89 5.13 9.01
CA ILE A 425 -32.20 3.90 8.53
C ILE A 425 -31.58 4.12 7.16
N ARG A 426 -32.32 4.71 6.20
CA ARG A 426 -31.79 5.03 4.87
C ARG A 426 -30.68 6.07 4.90
N SER A 427 -30.78 7.06 5.79
CA SER A 427 -29.73 8.06 5.97
C SER A 427 -28.43 7.40 6.44
N LEU A 428 -28.55 6.48 7.40
CA LEU A 428 -27.41 5.73 7.91
C LEU A 428 -26.85 4.76 6.84
N LEU A 429 -27.71 4.00 6.15
CA LEU A 429 -27.27 3.15 5.03
C LEU A 429 -26.58 3.96 3.94
N GLY A 430 -27.08 5.19 3.66
CA GLY A 430 -26.44 6.14 2.77
C GLY A 430 -25.03 6.52 3.24
N SER A 431 -24.82 6.65 4.55
CA SER A 431 -23.50 6.90 5.11
C SER A 431 -22.53 5.72 4.94
N PHE A 432 -23.00 4.52 4.72
CA PHE A 432 -22.20 3.34 4.33
C PHE A 432 -22.24 3.06 2.82
N LEU A 433 -22.52 4.08 2.00
CA LEU A 433 -22.53 4.00 0.53
C LEU A 433 -23.64 3.09 -0.07
N PHE A 434 -24.72 2.81 0.67
CA PHE A 434 -25.92 2.20 0.11
C PHE A 434 -26.88 3.31 -0.33
N VAL A 435 -26.81 3.70 -1.61
CA VAL A 435 -27.59 4.83 -2.14
C VAL A 435 -28.65 4.40 -3.14
N GLY A 436 -29.74 5.15 -3.20
CA GLY A 436 -30.82 4.91 -4.17
C GLY A 436 -31.43 3.52 -4.03
N ASP A 437 -31.37 2.71 -5.10
CA ASP A 437 -31.98 1.37 -5.17
C ASP A 437 -31.12 0.28 -4.49
N ASP A 438 -29.89 0.59 -4.07
CA ASP A 438 -29.02 -0.38 -3.40
C ASP A 438 -29.61 -0.91 -2.10
N VAL A 439 -30.41 -0.11 -1.40
CA VAL A 439 -31.07 -0.50 -0.14
C VAL A 439 -32.09 -1.63 -0.32
N TYR A 440 -32.58 -1.86 -1.55
CA TYR A 440 -33.52 -2.92 -1.89
C TYR A 440 -32.86 -4.17 -2.46
N LYS A 441 -31.55 -4.17 -2.66
CA LYS A 441 -30.81 -5.36 -3.08
C LYS A 441 -30.91 -6.46 -2.01
N PRO A 442 -31.12 -7.73 -2.38
CA PRO A 442 -31.02 -8.83 -1.42
C PRO A 442 -29.58 -8.98 -0.94
N VAL A 443 -29.41 -9.30 0.35
CA VAL A 443 -28.09 -9.51 0.97
C VAL A 443 -27.26 -10.57 0.23
N SER A 444 -27.92 -11.58 -0.36
CA SER A 444 -27.26 -12.61 -1.18
C SER A 444 -26.57 -12.06 -2.42
N ALA A 445 -27.05 -10.94 -2.98
CA ALA A 445 -26.47 -10.31 -4.18
C ALA A 445 -25.31 -9.35 -3.86
N LEU A 446 -25.05 -9.07 -2.59
CA LEU A 446 -23.99 -8.18 -2.17
C LEU A 446 -22.61 -8.82 -2.32
N SER A 447 -21.65 -8.02 -2.77
CA SER A 447 -20.21 -8.36 -2.70
C SER A 447 -19.72 -8.48 -1.25
N GLY A 448 -18.56 -9.10 -1.05
CA GLY A 448 -17.97 -9.22 0.29
C GLY A 448 -17.77 -7.85 0.99
N GLY A 449 -17.34 -6.82 0.25
CA GLY A 449 -17.19 -5.47 0.79
C GLY A 449 -18.52 -4.80 1.15
N GLU A 450 -19.57 -5.00 0.36
CA GLU A 450 -20.91 -4.50 0.68
C GLU A 450 -21.49 -5.17 1.92
N LYS A 451 -21.30 -6.49 2.08
CA LYS A 451 -21.68 -7.22 3.31
C LYS A 451 -20.96 -6.70 4.54
N ALA A 452 -19.64 -6.43 4.41
CA ALA A 452 -18.84 -5.85 5.48
C ALA A 452 -19.39 -4.49 5.94
N ARG A 453 -19.72 -3.61 4.98
CA ARG A 453 -20.34 -2.31 5.28
C ARG A 453 -21.71 -2.45 5.96
N LEU A 454 -22.52 -3.42 5.50
CA LEU A 454 -23.83 -3.68 6.11
C LEU A 454 -23.73 -4.13 7.57
N GLU A 455 -22.77 -5.01 7.88
CA GLU A 455 -22.52 -5.47 9.25
C GLU A 455 -22.02 -4.33 10.15
N LEU A 456 -21.13 -3.47 9.66
CA LEU A 456 -20.72 -2.27 10.37
C LEU A 456 -21.89 -1.30 10.61
N THR A 457 -22.81 -1.19 9.65
CA THR A 457 -24.04 -0.41 9.81
C THR A 457 -24.91 -0.98 10.95
N LYS A 458 -25.09 -2.29 11.03
CA LYS A 458 -25.83 -2.93 12.12
C LYS A 458 -25.18 -2.67 13.47
N LEU A 459 -23.86 -2.80 13.57
CA LEU A 459 -23.13 -2.52 14.81
C LEU A 459 -23.29 -1.08 15.29
N SER A 460 -23.47 -0.12 14.38
CA SER A 460 -23.62 1.30 14.72
C SER A 460 -24.90 1.63 15.50
N PHE A 461 -25.94 0.82 15.36
CA PHE A 461 -27.17 0.99 16.11
C PHE A 461 -27.12 0.41 17.53
N MET A 462 -26.13 -0.43 17.81
CA MET A 462 -26.01 -1.06 19.13
C MET A 462 -25.38 -0.08 20.13
N PRO A 463 -25.86 0.00 21.38
CA PRO A 463 -25.19 0.76 22.43
C PRO A 463 -23.93 0.01 22.89
N ILE A 464 -22.81 0.24 22.21
CA ILE A 464 -21.55 -0.48 22.42
C ILE A 464 -20.57 0.38 23.19
N ASN A 465 -19.91 -0.18 24.23
CA ASN A 465 -18.78 0.47 24.90
C ASN A 465 -17.49 -0.35 24.85
N PHE A 466 -17.56 -1.61 24.38
CA PHE A 466 -16.40 -2.43 24.08
C PHE A 466 -16.57 -3.09 22.70
N LEU A 467 -15.77 -2.66 21.72
CA LEU A 467 -15.83 -3.13 20.35
C LEU A 467 -14.71 -4.15 20.09
N ILE A 468 -15.07 -5.33 19.58
CA ILE A 468 -14.15 -6.39 19.20
C ILE A 468 -14.25 -6.61 17.70
N LEU A 469 -13.13 -6.44 16.95
CA LEU A 469 -13.10 -6.54 15.50
C LEU A 469 -12.11 -7.62 15.04
N ASP A 470 -12.58 -8.56 14.22
CA ASP A 470 -11.73 -9.60 13.60
C ASP A 470 -11.50 -9.29 12.12
N GLU A 471 -10.32 -8.75 11.79
CA GLU A 471 -9.89 -8.34 10.44
C GLU A 471 -10.92 -7.42 9.72
N PRO A 472 -11.32 -6.27 10.32
CA PRO A 472 -12.40 -5.44 9.81
C PRO A 472 -12.06 -4.73 8.50
N THR A 473 -10.78 -4.64 8.15
CA THR A 473 -10.30 -4.00 6.91
C THR A 473 -10.31 -4.93 5.70
N ASN A 474 -10.52 -6.25 5.91
CA ASN A 474 -10.59 -7.21 4.83
C ASN A 474 -11.80 -6.94 3.94
N HIS A 475 -11.60 -7.02 2.61
CA HIS A 475 -12.63 -6.78 1.59
C HIS A 475 -13.15 -5.33 1.50
N LEU A 476 -12.75 -4.42 2.40
CA LEU A 476 -13.08 -3.02 2.30
C LEU A 476 -12.18 -2.34 1.26
N ASP A 477 -12.77 -1.49 0.43
CA ASP A 477 -12.01 -0.55 -0.40
C ASP A 477 -11.43 0.59 0.48
N ILE A 478 -10.55 1.38 -0.13
CA ILE A 478 -9.83 2.43 0.58
C ILE A 478 -10.79 3.42 1.24
N ASP A 479 -11.85 3.84 0.53
CA ASP A 479 -12.83 4.81 1.02
C ASP A 479 -13.58 4.25 2.26
N SER A 480 -14.01 2.98 2.20
CA SER A 480 -14.68 2.32 3.34
C SER A 480 -13.75 2.12 4.55
N ARG A 481 -12.44 1.92 4.33
CA ARG A 481 -11.46 1.86 5.42
C ARG A 481 -11.29 3.21 6.11
N GLU A 482 -11.23 4.32 5.37
CA GLU A 482 -11.14 5.66 5.95
C GLU A 482 -12.34 6.01 6.83
N VAL A 483 -13.52 5.58 6.40
CA VAL A 483 -14.76 5.72 7.20
C VAL A 483 -14.65 4.95 8.51
N LEU A 484 -14.22 3.69 8.45
CA LEU A 484 -14.03 2.86 9.64
C LEU A 484 -12.96 3.44 10.58
N GLU A 485 -11.84 3.91 10.05
CA GLU A 485 -10.77 4.57 10.80
C GLU A 485 -11.28 5.78 11.56
N THR A 486 -12.03 6.64 10.87
CA THR A 486 -12.64 7.84 11.46
C THR A 486 -13.62 7.46 12.58
N ALA A 487 -14.51 6.51 12.31
CA ALA A 487 -15.51 6.07 13.29
C ALA A 487 -14.89 5.48 14.56
N ILE A 488 -13.81 4.69 14.43
CA ILE A 488 -13.12 4.13 15.58
C ILE A 488 -12.33 5.21 16.34
N ASN A 489 -11.76 6.19 15.66
CA ASN A 489 -11.05 7.29 16.30
C ASN A 489 -11.98 8.24 17.06
N GLU A 490 -13.21 8.41 16.60
CA GLU A 490 -14.24 9.20 17.26
C GLU A 490 -15.00 8.42 18.36
N PHE A 491 -14.83 7.11 18.44
CA PHE A 491 -15.50 6.26 19.42
C PHE A 491 -14.92 6.43 20.83
N ASP A 492 -15.77 6.80 21.79
CA ASP A 492 -15.39 7.02 23.20
C ASP A 492 -15.21 5.71 24.00
N GLY A 493 -15.50 4.55 23.40
CA GLY A 493 -15.38 3.23 24.01
C GLY A 493 -13.96 2.66 23.95
N THR A 494 -13.88 1.37 24.21
CA THR A 494 -12.64 0.57 24.14
C THR A 494 -12.69 -0.34 22.93
N VAL A 495 -11.58 -0.49 22.23
CA VAL A 495 -11.52 -1.32 21.02
C VAL A 495 -10.42 -2.38 21.16
N LEU A 496 -10.75 -3.62 20.84
CA LEU A 496 -9.80 -4.72 20.70
C LEU A 496 -9.93 -5.27 19.28
N PHE A 497 -8.88 -5.26 18.51
CA PHE A 497 -8.98 -5.66 17.10
C PHE A 497 -7.78 -6.46 16.61
N ILE A 498 -8.05 -7.34 15.65
CA ILE A 498 -7.03 -8.02 14.86
C ILE A 498 -6.99 -7.34 13.51
N SER A 499 -5.82 -6.96 13.04
CA SER A 499 -5.64 -6.49 11.67
C SER A 499 -4.24 -6.78 11.14
N HIS A 500 -4.17 -7.07 9.86
CA HIS A 500 -2.94 -7.11 9.08
C HIS A 500 -2.69 -5.83 8.30
N ASP A 501 -3.64 -4.89 8.33
CA ASP A 501 -3.50 -3.57 7.72
C ASP A 501 -2.65 -2.65 8.61
N ARG A 502 -1.39 -2.46 8.20
CA ARG A 502 -0.41 -1.66 8.95
C ARG A 502 -0.78 -0.18 9.00
N TYR A 503 -1.43 0.33 7.95
CA TYR A 503 -1.91 1.70 7.93
C TYR A 503 -3.04 1.89 8.95
N PHE A 504 -4.00 0.97 8.98
CA PHE A 504 -5.07 0.95 9.96
C PHE A 504 -4.52 0.86 11.40
N LEU A 505 -3.56 -0.04 11.64
CA LEU A 505 -2.87 -0.13 12.94
C LEU A 505 -2.20 1.18 13.34
N ASN A 506 -1.54 1.89 12.40
CA ASN A 506 -0.91 3.17 12.67
C ASN A 506 -1.90 4.30 12.97
N GLN A 507 -3.07 4.30 12.32
CA GLN A 507 -4.08 5.34 12.50
C GLN A 507 -4.93 5.14 13.75
N VAL A 508 -5.15 3.89 14.16
CA VAL A 508 -6.16 3.55 15.16
C VAL A 508 -5.55 3.07 16.48
N ALA A 509 -4.49 2.25 16.46
CA ALA A 509 -3.96 1.63 17.65
C ALA A 509 -3.29 2.62 18.60
N THR A 510 -3.61 2.50 19.90
CA THR A 510 -2.88 3.12 21.01
C THR A 510 -1.88 2.16 21.64
N ASP A 511 -2.11 0.86 21.47
CA ASP A 511 -1.34 -0.24 22.04
C ASP A 511 -1.31 -1.42 21.06
N ILE A 512 -0.20 -2.15 21.00
CA ILE A 512 -0.02 -3.35 20.18
C ILE A 512 0.25 -4.56 21.08
N LEU A 513 -0.47 -5.64 20.85
CA LEU A 513 -0.23 -6.95 21.44
C LEU A 513 0.33 -7.91 20.39
N TYR A 514 1.63 -8.23 20.51
CA TYR A 514 2.27 -9.21 19.62
C TYR A 514 2.09 -10.61 20.18
N MET A 515 1.33 -11.43 19.45
CA MET A 515 0.99 -12.81 19.83
C MET A 515 1.97 -13.81 19.24
N THR A 516 2.49 -14.71 20.07
CA THR A 516 3.30 -15.87 19.69
C THR A 516 2.65 -17.16 20.18
N THR A 517 3.17 -18.32 19.78
CA THR A 517 2.70 -19.62 20.28
C THR A 517 2.93 -19.79 21.79
N HIS A 518 3.86 -19.04 22.36
CA HIS A 518 4.32 -19.19 23.75
C HIS A 518 3.95 -18.02 24.65
N GLY A 519 3.25 -17.02 24.14
CA GLY A 519 2.87 -15.87 24.95
C GLY A 519 2.42 -14.65 24.14
N MET A 520 2.26 -13.55 24.84
CA MET A 520 1.87 -12.26 24.27
C MET A 520 2.72 -11.15 24.86
N THR A 521 3.24 -10.28 24.00
CA THR A 521 4.07 -9.14 24.41
C THR A 521 3.32 -7.85 24.10
N HIS A 522 3.23 -6.96 25.10
CA HIS A 522 2.58 -5.66 24.98
C HIS A 522 3.59 -4.58 24.60
N TYR A 523 3.23 -3.74 23.65
CA TYR A 523 3.98 -2.56 23.20
C TYR A 523 3.05 -1.35 23.26
N GLU A 524 3.51 -0.28 23.89
CA GLU A 524 2.79 1.01 23.92
C GLU A 524 3.04 1.76 22.62
N GLY A 525 2.00 2.37 22.06
CA GLY A 525 2.05 3.11 20.81
C GLY A 525 1.44 2.36 19.62
N ASN A 526 1.64 2.93 18.44
CA ASN A 526 1.13 2.40 17.18
C ASN A 526 2.08 1.35 16.53
N TYR A 527 1.81 0.97 15.29
CA TYR A 527 2.62 -0.03 14.59
C TYR A 527 4.06 0.43 14.33
N ASP A 528 4.29 1.71 14.03
CA ASP A 528 5.64 2.24 13.80
C ASP A 528 6.42 2.29 15.13
N ASP A 529 5.76 2.60 16.24
CA ASP A 529 6.36 2.54 17.58
C ASP A 529 6.76 1.11 17.96
N TYR A 530 5.89 0.13 17.63
CA TYR A 530 6.19 -1.30 17.80
C TYR A 530 7.44 -1.70 17.03
N LEU A 531 7.55 -1.33 15.73
CA LEU A 531 8.73 -1.63 14.92
C LEU A 531 10.00 -0.99 15.49
N ALA A 532 9.91 0.25 15.95
CA ALA A 532 11.04 0.95 16.58
C ALA A 532 11.49 0.28 17.89
N GLN A 533 10.55 -0.23 18.70
CA GLN A 533 10.86 -0.94 19.94
C GLN A 533 11.46 -2.33 19.65
N GLN A 534 10.92 -3.06 18.66
CA GLN A 534 11.46 -4.35 18.24
C GLN A 534 12.90 -4.22 17.74
N ALA A 535 13.18 -3.23 16.88
CA ALA A 535 14.54 -2.97 16.38
C ALA A 535 15.53 -2.68 17.52
N LYS A 536 15.12 -1.96 18.57
CA LYS A 536 15.95 -1.71 19.76
C LYS A 536 16.22 -2.99 20.55
N LEU A 537 15.25 -3.87 20.70
CA LEU A 537 15.40 -5.15 21.39
C LEU A 537 16.34 -6.10 20.63
N GLU A 538 16.25 -6.18 19.32
CA GLU A 538 17.14 -6.98 18.48
C GLU A 538 18.60 -6.50 18.56
N HIS A 539 18.81 -5.17 18.65
CA HIS A 539 20.15 -4.61 18.88
C HIS A 539 20.70 -4.91 20.28
N GLN A 540 19.85 -5.10 21.29
CA GLN A 540 20.25 -5.42 22.66
C GLN A 540 20.45 -6.92 22.90
N THR A 541 19.82 -7.77 22.11
CA THR A 541 19.86 -9.24 22.26
C THR A 541 20.95 -9.91 21.42
N GLN A 542 21.80 -9.18 20.69
CA GLN A 542 23.00 -9.78 20.11
C GLN A 542 24.04 -9.99 21.23
N PRO A 543 24.21 -11.22 21.77
CA PRO A 543 25.21 -11.48 22.78
C PRO A 543 26.60 -11.41 22.14
N GLU A 544 27.58 -10.92 22.89
CA GLU A 544 29.02 -11.03 22.66
C GLU A 544 29.53 -12.50 22.57
N ALA A 545 28.84 -13.37 21.88
CA ALA A 545 29.25 -14.75 21.75
C ALA A 545 29.34 -15.15 20.29
N LYS A 546 30.44 -14.73 19.63
CA LYS A 546 31.10 -15.51 18.54
C LYS A 546 32.40 -14.84 18.11
N ALA A 547 33.32 -14.73 19.03
CA ALA A 547 34.74 -14.64 18.68
C ALA A 547 35.26 -16.06 18.45
N LYS A 548 35.08 -16.57 17.24
CA LYS A 548 35.90 -17.59 16.55
C LYS A 548 35.11 -18.14 15.35
N GLN A 549 35.32 -17.53 14.19
CA GLN A 549 35.49 -18.19 12.89
C GLN A 549 35.21 -17.21 11.73
N SER A 550 36.20 -17.21 10.86
CA SER A 550 36.21 -16.75 9.45
C SER A 550 36.59 -15.29 9.16
N THR A 551 37.76 -15.14 8.59
CA THR A 551 38.39 -13.98 7.97
C THR A 551 37.53 -13.27 6.90
N GLY A 552 36.41 -13.82 6.51
CA GLY A 552 35.47 -13.21 5.54
C GLY A 552 34.43 -12.26 6.14
N GLN A 553 34.17 -12.34 7.48
CA GLN A 553 33.21 -11.44 8.15
C GLN A 553 33.81 -10.10 8.57
N LEU A 554 35.12 -10.05 8.80
CA LEU A 554 35.82 -8.82 9.12
C LEU A 554 35.87 -7.84 7.94
N SER A 555 35.97 -8.34 6.70
CA SER A 555 35.92 -7.49 5.50
C SER A 555 34.53 -6.91 5.23
N TYR A 556 33.45 -7.64 5.57
CA TYR A 556 32.07 -7.18 5.37
C TYR A 556 31.63 -6.14 6.43
N GLN A 557 32.06 -6.29 7.68
CA GLN A 557 31.80 -5.29 8.73
C GLN A 557 32.58 -4.00 8.50
N GLN A 558 33.84 -4.09 8.11
CA GLN A 558 34.65 -2.93 7.73
C GLN A 558 34.06 -2.19 6.54
N SER A 559 33.62 -2.91 5.50
CA SER A 559 32.94 -2.32 4.35
C SER A 559 31.65 -1.59 4.73
N LYS A 560 30.88 -2.10 5.69
CA LYS A 560 29.61 -1.51 6.15
C LYS A 560 29.84 -0.26 7.03
N GLU A 561 30.88 -0.25 7.86
CA GLU A 561 31.27 0.92 8.65
C GLU A 561 31.84 2.02 7.76
N THR A 562 32.67 1.67 6.80
CA THR A 562 33.21 2.59 5.79
C THR A 562 32.09 3.23 4.97
N GLN A 563 31.08 2.45 4.51
CA GLN A 563 29.93 3.00 3.83
C GLN A 563 29.06 3.92 4.71
N ARG A 564 28.90 3.62 6.00
CA ARG A 564 28.16 4.49 6.94
C ARG A 564 28.89 5.81 7.17
N ALA A 565 30.20 5.77 7.35
CA ALA A 565 31.03 6.96 7.51
C ALA A 565 30.97 7.84 6.24
N ARG A 566 31.10 7.25 5.06
CA ARG A 566 30.97 7.96 3.79
C ARG A 566 29.60 8.64 3.63
N ARG A 567 28.50 7.91 3.92
CA ARG A 567 27.13 8.47 3.87
C ARG A 567 26.91 9.62 4.84
N LYS A 568 27.58 9.60 6.00
CA LYS A 568 27.49 10.70 6.97
C LYS A 568 28.16 11.96 6.44
N LEU A 569 29.36 11.84 5.88
CA LEU A 569 30.09 12.95 5.25
C LEU A 569 29.31 13.49 4.03
N GLN A 570 28.81 12.62 3.17
CA GLN A 570 27.99 13.03 2.02
C GLN A 570 26.76 13.84 2.45
N ARG A 571 26.02 13.39 3.48
CA ARG A 571 24.86 14.14 3.99
C ARG A 571 25.23 15.52 4.54
N GLN A 572 26.41 15.63 5.13
CA GLN A 572 26.90 16.92 5.63
C GLN A 572 27.20 17.88 4.48
N VAL A 573 27.82 17.40 3.41
CA VAL A 573 28.05 18.18 2.18
C VAL A 573 26.71 18.62 1.57
N ASP A 574 25.76 17.68 1.36
CA ASP A 574 24.44 17.96 0.79
C ASP A 574 23.65 18.99 1.62
N GLN A 575 23.75 18.96 2.96
CA GLN A 575 23.11 19.93 3.85
C GLN A 575 23.70 21.34 3.69
N LEU A 576 25.01 21.44 3.61
CA LEU A 576 25.71 22.71 3.43
C LEU A 576 25.45 23.31 2.04
N GLU A 577 25.37 22.49 0.99
CA GLU A 577 24.95 22.93 -0.35
C GLU A 577 23.52 23.51 -0.36
N ASN A 578 22.58 22.85 0.32
CA ASN A 578 21.22 23.38 0.44
C ASN A 578 21.19 24.71 1.20
N GLN A 579 22.00 24.86 2.26
CA GLN A 579 22.10 26.12 3.01
C GLN A 579 22.70 27.25 2.16
N MET A 580 23.72 26.95 1.34
CA MET A 580 24.29 27.92 0.40
C MET A 580 23.22 28.40 -0.60
N GLY A 581 22.45 27.47 -1.20
CA GLY A 581 21.37 27.81 -2.12
C GLY A 581 20.27 28.68 -1.49
N GLU A 582 19.91 28.43 -0.21
CA GLU A 582 18.98 29.27 0.52
C GLU A 582 19.51 30.69 0.79
N LEU A 583 20.80 30.80 1.13
CA LEU A 583 21.44 32.09 1.35
C LEU A 583 21.58 32.90 0.05
N GLU A 584 21.95 32.27 -1.06
CA GLU A 584 21.99 32.89 -2.38
C GLU A 584 20.61 33.42 -2.81
N ASN A 585 19.54 32.65 -2.61
CA ASN A 585 18.18 33.08 -2.90
C ASN A 585 17.77 34.28 -2.04
N LYS A 586 18.16 34.35 -0.77
CA LYS A 586 17.91 35.48 0.11
C LYS A 586 18.70 36.73 -0.30
N GLN A 587 19.96 36.55 -0.71
CA GLN A 587 20.79 37.64 -1.24
C GLN A 587 20.17 38.23 -2.52
N ALA A 588 19.80 37.34 -3.48
CA ALA A 588 19.16 37.79 -4.73
C ALA A 588 17.83 38.51 -4.49
N ALA A 589 17.04 38.07 -3.49
CA ALA A 589 15.79 38.75 -3.13
C ALA A 589 16.04 40.17 -2.59
N ILE A 590 17.05 40.36 -1.73
CA ILE A 590 17.42 41.68 -1.21
C ILE A 590 17.98 42.58 -2.33
N GLU A 591 18.83 42.06 -3.20
CA GLU A 591 19.36 42.80 -4.34
C GLU A 591 18.24 43.25 -5.31
N ALA A 592 17.26 42.36 -5.56
CA ALA A 592 16.08 42.72 -6.36
C ALA A 592 15.20 43.75 -5.66
N GLU A 593 15.14 43.75 -4.34
CA GLU A 593 14.43 44.75 -3.56
C GLU A 593 15.12 46.12 -3.61
N MET A 594 16.45 46.15 -3.48
CA MET A 594 17.27 47.37 -3.62
C MET A 594 17.19 47.99 -5.02
N ALA A 595 16.96 47.20 -6.05
CA ALA A 595 16.81 47.66 -7.44
C ALA A 595 15.46 48.33 -7.74
N LYS A 596 14.48 48.30 -6.84
CA LYS A 596 13.18 48.95 -7.05
C LYS A 596 13.32 50.49 -7.05
N PRO A 597 12.72 51.21 -8.03
CA PRO A 597 12.88 52.67 -8.16
C PRO A 597 12.43 53.46 -6.93
N GLU A 598 11.48 52.92 -6.18
CA GLU A 598 10.91 53.54 -4.97
C GLU A 598 11.91 53.47 -3.79
N ILE A 599 12.70 52.41 -3.69
CA ILE A 599 13.69 52.18 -2.62
C ILE A 599 15.04 52.80 -2.97
N ALA A 600 15.37 52.88 -4.26
CA ALA A 600 16.62 53.48 -4.74
C ALA A 600 16.76 54.97 -4.41
N VAL A 601 15.67 55.68 -4.06
CA VAL A 601 15.65 57.10 -3.68
C VAL A 601 15.70 57.28 -2.15
N ASP A 602 15.41 56.25 -1.35
CA ASP A 602 15.41 56.30 0.11
C ASP A 602 16.73 55.78 0.68
N ILE A 603 17.61 56.70 1.05
CA ILE A 603 18.96 56.42 1.57
C ILE A 603 18.90 55.62 2.89
N ALA A 604 17.86 55.81 3.73
CA ALA A 604 17.75 55.10 5.00
C ALA A 604 17.40 53.61 4.80
N GLN A 605 16.44 53.33 3.90
CA GLN A 605 16.07 51.96 3.55
C GLN A 605 17.19 51.23 2.79
N LEU A 606 17.85 51.91 1.86
CA LEU A 606 19.03 51.34 1.17
C LEU A 606 20.15 50.96 2.12
N THR A 607 20.43 51.77 3.14
CA THR A 607 21.46 51.48 4.14
C THR A 607 21.10 50.26 5.01
N ASP A 608 19.83 50.09 5.36
CA ASP A 608 19.36 48.95 6.13
C ASP A 608 19.42 47.64 5.31
N LEU A 609 18.99 47.70 4.05
CA LEU A 609 19.09 46.54 3.12
C LEU A 609 20.55 46.17 2.83
N GLN A 610 21.44 47.18 2.67
CA GLN A 610 22.88 46.91 2.50
C GLN A 610 23.48 46.21 3.70
N LYS A 611 23.13 46.60 4.94
CA LYS A 611 23.60 45.89 6.15
C LYS A 611 23.11 44.44 6.22
N LYS A 612 21.85 44.20 5.80
CA LYS A 612 21.30 42.84 5.72
C LYS A 612 22.01 41.99 4.65
N LEU A 613 22.32 42.58 3.51
CA LEU A 613 23.07 41.94 2.44
C LEU A 613 24.50 41.60 2.89
N ASP A 614 25.19 42.50 3.56
CA ASP A 614 26.54 42.29 4.07
C ASP A 614 26.56 41.20 5.15
N ALA A 615 25.53 41.13 6.02
CA ALA A 615 25.38 40.06 7.00
C ALA A 615 25.13 38.68 6.36
N LEU A 616 24.31 38.62 5.30
CA LEU A 616 24.07 37.38 4.55
C LEU A 616 25.31 36.94 3.75
N LYS A 617 26.09 37.87 3.22
CA LYS A 617 27.36 37.56 2.56
C LYS A 617 28.36 36.95 3.53
N ALA A 618 28.50 37.52 4.73
CA ALA A 618 29.37 36.96 5.78
C ALA A 618 28.92 35.55 6.22
N GLN A 619 27.59 35.31 6.30
CA GLN A 619 27.06 33.97 6.57
C GLN A 619 27.31 32.99 5.41
N SER A 620 27.22 33.43 4.17
CA SER A 620 27.52 32.63 2.98
C SER A 620 28.99 32.19 2.94
N GLU A 621 29.90 33.11 3.22
CA GLU A 621 31.34 32.81 3.31
C GLU A 621 31.67 31.79 4.40
N ASP A 622 31.01 31.85 5.57
CA ASP A 622 31.20 30.86 6.65
C ASP A 622 30.67 29.47 6.25
N VAL A 623 29.51 29.41 5.63
CA VAL A 623 28.95 28.13 5.14
C VAL A 623 29.77 27.55 3.99
N GLU A 624 30.33 28.38 3.11
CA GLU A 624 31.21 27.95 2.01
C GLU A 624 32.52 27.36 2.55
N LEU A 625 33.08 27.95 3.62
CA LEU A 625 34.25 27.41 4.29
C LEU A 625 33.96 26.03 4.91
N GLN A 626 32.82 25.89 5.60
CA GLN A 626 32.39 24.61 6.19
C GLN A 626 32.11 23.56 5.12
N TRP A 627 31.57 23.96 3.99
CA TRP A 627 31.34 23.07 2.84
C TRP A 627 32.68 22.58 2.26
N THR A 628 33.65 23.48 2.10
CA THR A 628 34.98 23.14 1.59
C THR A 628 35.66 22.12 2.51
N GLU A 629 35.64 22.34 3.84
CA GLU A 629 36.20 21.39 4.82
C GLU A 629 35.49 20.02 4.77
N ALA A 630 34.14 20.00 4.64
CA ALA A 630 33.38 18.76 4.56
C ALA A 630 33.64 18.01 3.23
N ALA A 631 33.78 18.74 2.11
CA ALA A 631 34.09 18.18 0.81
C ALA A 631 35.52 17.58 0.76
N GLU A 632 36.50 18.29 1.32
CA GLU A 632 37.87 17.77 1.43
C GLU A 632 37.95 16.53 2.34
N ALA A 633 37.16 16.50 3.43
CA ALA A 633 37.10 15.35 4.30
C ALA A 633 36.46 14.14 3.58
N LEU A 634 35.46 14.35 2.75
CA LEU A 634 34.82 13.30 1.92
C LEU A 634 35.80 12.78 0.85
N GLU A 635 36.51 13.67 0.16
CA GLU A 635 37.51 13.31 -0.87
C GLU A 635 38.68 12.54 -0.26
N THR A 636 39.21 12.98 0.88
CA THR A 636 40.28 12.28 1.63
C THR A 636 39.81 10.88 2.05
N PHE A 637 38.59 10.79 2.55
CA PHE A 637 37.98 9.52 2.95
C PHE A 637 37.84 8.57 1.74
N ASP A 638 37.44 9.07 0.56
CA ASP A 638 37.30 8.27 -0.65
C ASP A 638 38.68 7.82 -1.19
N GLN A 639 39.73 8.64 -1.05
CA GLN A 639 41.12 8.28 -1.42
C GLN A 639 41.72 7.23 -0.50
N GLU A 640 41.45 7.30 0.82
CA GLU A 640 41.97 6.33 1.80
C GLU A 640 41.27 4.95 1.73
N ASN A 641 40.11 4.87 1.11
CA ASN A 641 39.27 3.66 1.04
C ASN A 641 39.10 3.12 -0.39
N GLN A 642 39.85 3.64 -1.40
CA GLN A 642 40.06 3.02 -2.71
C GLN A 642 41.14 1.96 -2.64
#